data_045c7460331ea195901c14cd398957cb
#
_entry.id   045c7460331ea195901c14cd398957cb
#
_cell.length_a   1.000
_cell.length_b   1.000
_cell.length_c   1.000
_cell.angle_alpha   90.00
_cell.angle_beta   90.00
_cell.angle_gamma   90.00
#
_symmetry.space_group_name_H-M   'P 1'
#
loop_
_entity.id
_entity.type
_entity.pdbx_description
1 polymer ?
#
loop_
_entity_poly.entity_id
_entity_poly.type
_entity_poly.pdbx_seq_one_letter_code
_entity_poly.pdbx_strand_id
1 'polypeptide(L)'
;MKSGLYLKLSVNGIKKNKKLYLPYLITCICMVMMFYLIDYLAVSPQFAQIKGGDTMQMILGFGSGVIAIFSLILLYYTNSFLIRRRQREFGLYHILGMGKIDLVKIMVLENLLISVLTIAGGIVGGILFSKLGELLAAKILVSNAGLSMKISVQALVATVLLFLAIFALIMLRMIVSVYRLKPVELLKSEKTGEKPPKANWIFAVLGLLLLGVAYYLSLTIKDPLVAMIWFMVAVVLVILATYLLFIAGSVTFCKIMQKKKGYYYKTNHFISLSSMIYRMKRNGAGLASICILSTMVLVMVSSTTSLYLSMEHGLNLRYPKSVQIEMYTKPEQTEEMKENQNGQIIELVQKVLKEHNQTAENPENYRMLTVSGIVSKNEIYFNPENAPGVNEVNTFDHLKMFYALPLEAYNRIMGTNLELAPGEAYLYAKDSDFPYDQITVENSGTWSIKGHLDKMISNGNNMANMNSSFYLVVSGLEDIKALEEGNVSVYGVNGSYEKWYYNFDLSCGDEEQIQIQNEIDKKINALAEQESEESDTLFFGASTDSRAASRADYQALYGGLFFLGILLGVVFILGMVLIIYYKQITEGYEDQDRFQILMKVGMTQKEVRQTINSQVMTVFFLPLVAAGIHTAFAFPMIEKMVHLLAFSDRKFLILVTMCSYLVFALFYIIVYLVTSKQYYKIVSGKQEESLFS
;
A
#
# COMPACT_ATOMS: atom_id res chain seq x y z
N MET A 1 11.22 -35.67 40.09
CA MET A 1 10.60 -36.26 38.88
C MET A 1 11.66 -36.36 37.79
N LYS A 2 11.74 -37.47 37.07
CA LYS A 2 12.78 -37.68 36.03
C LYS A 2 12.55 -36.72 34.86
N SER A 3 13.58 -36.06 34.32
CA SER A 3 13.50 -35.05 33.23
C SER A 3 12.78 -35.58 31.96
N GLY A 4 12.85 -36.88 31.72
CA GLY A 4 12.12 -37.55 30.62
C GLY A 4 10.59 -37.50 30.73
N LEU A 5 10.02 -37.29 31.93
CA LEU A 5 8.58 -37.18 32.11
C LEU A 5 8.04 -35.85 31.55
N TYR A 6 8.73 -34.73 31.77
CA TYR A 6 8.29 -33.45 31.26
C TYR A 6 8.31 -33.39 29.72
N LEU A 7 9.36 -33.99 29.10
CA LEU A 7 9.44 -34.11 27.65
C LEU A 7 8.29 -34.97 27.09
N LYS A 8 8.01 -36.11 27.74
CA LYS A 8 6.91 -37.01 27.34
C LYS A 8 5.55 -36.31 27.46
N LEU A 9 5.34 -35.54 28.53
CA LEU A 9 4.10 -34.78 28.74
C LEU A 9 3.96 -33.68 27.71
N SER A 10 5.04 -32.95 27.37
CA SER A 10 5.06 -31.89 26.33
C SER A 10 4.71 -32.47 24.95
N VAL A 11 5.35 -33.55 24.53
CA VAL A 11 5.07 -34.19 23.22
C VAL A 11 3.64 -34.75 23.19
N ASN A 12 3.18 -35.39 24.26
CA ASN A 12 1.81 -35.89 24.34
C ASN A 12 0.79 -34.75 24.35
N GLY A 13 1.09 -33.64 25.02
CA GLY A 13 0.25 -32.43 25.01
C GLY A 13 0.03 -31.91 23.60
N ILE A 14 1.10 -31.83 22.80
CA ILE A 14 1.02 -31.41 21.39
C ILE A 14 0.22 -32.41 20.56
N LYS A 15 0.53 -33.72 20.68
CA LYS A 15 -0.14 -34.79 19.91
C LYS A 15 -1.63 -34.93 20.24
N LYS A 16 -2.01 -34.86 21.50
CA LYS A 16 -3.40 -34.94 21.96
C LYS A 16 -4.22 -33.73 21.47
N ASN A 17 -3.60 -32.55 21.41
CA ASN A 17 -4.22 -31.32 20.96
C ASN A 17 -3.88 -30.98 19.50
N LYS A 18 -3.62 -31.98 18.64
CA LYS A 18 -3.21 -31.75 17.23
C LYS A 18 -4.12 -30.79 16.44
N LYS A 19 -5.42 -30.79 16.71
CA LYS A 19 -6.37 -29.90 16.04
C LYS A 19 -6.13 -28.41 16.34
N LEU A 20 -5.54 -28.10 17.50
CA LEU A 20 -5.17 -26.73 17.87
C LEU A 20 -3.73 -26.41 17.46
N TYR A 21 -2.80 -27.37 17.61
CA TYR A 21 -1.38 -27.12 17.33
C TYR A 21 -1.05 -27.14 15.84
N LEU A 22 -1.66 -28.00 15.03
CA LEU A 22 -1.31 -28.15 13.62
C LEU A 22 -1.48 -26.84 12.81
N PRO A 23 -2.61 -26.11 12.90
CA PRO A 23 -2.75 -24.82 12.23
C PRO A 23 -1.74 -23.78 12.73
N TYR A 24 -1.44 -23.78 14.03
CA TYR A 24 -0.41 -22.93 14.61
C TYR A 24 0.97 -23.21 14.04
N LEU A 25 1.39 -24.48 14.00
CA LEU A 25 2.67 -24.91 13.45
C LEU A 25 2.80 -24.53 11.97
N ILE A 26 1.76 -24.80 11.17
CA ILE A 26 1.74 -24.43 9.74
C ILE A 26 1.92 -22.91 9.59
N THR A 27 1.19 -22.13 10.38
CA THR A 27 1.32 -20.65 10.30
C THR A 27 2.71 -20.18 10.72
N CYS A 28 3.28 -20.73 11.80
CA CYS A 28 4.65 -20.41 12.20
C CYS A 28 5.66 -20.73 11.08
N ILE A 29 5.55 -21.94 10.48
CA ILE A 29 6.39 -22.37 9.36
C ILE A 29 6.23 -21.39 8.18
N CYS A 30 5.00 -21.04 7.81
CA CYS A 30 4.74 -20.09 6.73
C CYS A 30 5.30 -18.70 7.03
N MET A 31 5.21 -18.20 8.28
CA MET A 31 5.77 -16.89 8.64
C MET A 31 7.30 -16.88 8.55
N VAL A 32 7.96 -17.94 9.07
CA VAL A 32 9.42 -18.10 8.93
C VAL A 32 9.82 -18.18 7.47
N MET A 33 9.12 -18.99 6.68
CA MET A 33 9.34 -19.17 5.24
C MET A 33 9.23 -17.84 4.47
N MET A 34 8.15 -17.09 4.71
CA MET A 34 7.90 -15.84 4.00
C MET A 34 8.89 -14.74 4.39
N PHE A 35 9.26 -14.67 5.67
CA PHE A 35 10.29 -13.74 6.12
C PHE A 35 11.64 -14.08 5.47
N TYR A 36 12.07 -15.35 5.53
CA TYR A 36 13.30 -15.78 4.88
C TYR A 36 13.31 -15.46 3.39
N LEU A 37 12.22 -15.74 2.68
CA LEU A 37 12.10 -15.50 1.25
C LEU A 37 12.28 -14.02 0.90
N ILE A 38 11.62 -13.13 1.62
CA ILE A 38 11.68 -11.69 1.34
C ILE A 38 13.04 -11.11 1.75
N ASP A 39 13.57 -11.51 2.92
CA ASP A 39 14.88 -11.07 3.38
C ASP A 39 16.00 -11.59 2.49
N TYR A 40 15.89 -12.84 2.00
CA TYR A 40 16.80 -13.41 1.02
C TYR A 40 16.87 -12.58 -0.27
N LEU A 41 15.72 -12.20 -0.82
CA LEU A 41 15.66 -11.36 -2.02
C LEU A 41 16.19 -9.96 -1.77
N ALA A 42 15.95 -9.40 -0.59
CA ALA A 42 16.42 -8.07 -0.20
C ALA A 42 17.94 -7.99 -0.07
N VAL A 43 18.61 -9.10 0.27
CA VAL A 43 20.08 -9.11 0.48
C VAL A 43 20.86 -9.91 -0.57
N SER A 44 20.22 -10.38 -1.64
CA SER A 44 20.85 -11.21 -2.67
C SER A 44 21.78 -10.39 -3.57
N PRO A 45 23.11 -10.62 -3.57
CA PRO A 45 24.03 -9.86 -4.42
C PRO A 45 23.81 -10.06 -5.92
N GLN A 46 23.20 -11.19 -6.31
CA GLN A 46 22.88 -11.49 -7.71
C GLN A 46 21.73 -10.61 -8.20
N PHE A 47 20.82 -10.29 -7.31
CA PHE A 47 19.67 -9.46 -7.61
C PHE A 47 20.05 -7.99 -7.78
N ALA A 48 21.05 -7.51 -7.01
CA ALA A 48 21.62 -6.17 -7.15
C ALA A 48 22.27 -5.91 -8.51
N GLN A 49 22.77 -6.98 -9.20
CA GLN A 49 23.40 -6.85 -10.50
C GLN A 49 22.39 -6.69 -11.66
N ILE A 50 21.11 -6.93 -11.41
CA ILE A 50 20.04 -6.73 -12.40
C ILE A 50 19.70 -5.24 -12.43
N LYS A 51 19.47 -4.66 -13.62
CA LYS A 51 19.06 -3.27 -13.76
C LYS A 51 17.76 -3.01 -12.96
N GLY A 52 17.78 -2.01 -12.08
CA GLY A 52 16.69 -1.75 -11.12
C GLY A 52 16.65 -2.68 -9.90
N GLY A 53 17.59 -3.62 -9.77
CA GLY A 53 17.64 -4.57 -8.66
C GLY A 53 17.81 -3.91 -7.29
N ASP A 54 18.61 -2.84 -7.20
CA ASP A 54 18.83 -2.09 -5.95
C ASP A 54 17.52 -1.45 -5.42
N THR A 55 16.74 -0.84 -6.31
CA THR A 55 15.43 -0.26 -5.95
C THR A 55 14.48 -1.34 -5.44
N MET A 56 14.42 -2.47 -6.12
CA MET A 56 13.58 -3.59 -5.69
C MET A 56 14.05 -4.18 -4.35
N GLN A 57 15.36 -4.30 -4.13
CA GLN A 57 15.93 -4.76 -2.85
C GLN A 57 15.57 -3.82 -1.70
N MET A 58 15.63 -2.50 -1.92
CA MET A 58 15.19 -1.51 -0.92
C MET A 58 13.73 -1.71 -0.54
N ILE A 59 12.84 -1.87 -1.52
CA ILE A 59 11.39 -2.12 -1.30
C ILE A 59 11.19 -3.41 -0.51
N LEU A 60 11.88 -4.50 -0.89
CA LEU A 60 11.78 -5.79 -0.19
C LEU A 60 12.34 -5.71 1.22
N GLY A 61 13.40 -4.92 1.46
CA GLY A 61 13.93 -4.64 2.80
C GLY A 61 12.91 -3.99 3.72
N PHE A 62 12.15 -3.00 3.26
CA PHE A 62 11.00 -2.47 4.00
C PHE A 62 9.94 -3.55 4.26
N GLY A 63 9.67 -4.38 3.27
CA GLY A 63 8.74 -5.50 3.39
C GLY A 63 9.15 -6.52 4.46
N SER A 64 10.43 -6.84 4.57
CA SER A 64 10.94 -7.76 5.61
C SER A 64 10.67 -7.21 7.00
N GLY A 65 10.86 -5.89 7.21
CA GLY A 65 10.52 -5.21 8.46
C GLY A 65 9.01 -5.30 8.81
N VAL A 66 8.14 -5.11 7.82
CA VAL A 66 6.68 -5.24 8.02
C VAL A 66 6.31 -6.67 8.42
N ILE A 67 6.87 -7.69 7.76
CA ILE A 67 6.62 -9.10 8.11
C ILE A 67 7.16 -9.44 9.50
N ALA A 68 8.32 -8.90 9.90
CA ALA A 68 8.87 -9.11 11.24
C ALA A 68 7.89 -8.64 12.32
N ILE A 69 7.39 -7.41 12.21
CA ILE A 69 6.42 -6.83 13.14
C ILE A 69 5.10 -7.63 13.12
N PHE A 70 4.60 -7.94 11.94
CA PHE A 70 3.35 -8.69 11.78
C PHE A 70 3.46 -10.10 12.36
N SER A 71 4.57 -10.80 12.11
CA SER A 71 4.84 -12.12 12.68
C SER A 71 4.83 -12.10 14.21
N LEU A 72 5.46 -11.11 14.82
CA LEU A 72 5.45 -10.91 16.27
C LEU A 72 4.01 -10.78 16.79
N ILE A 73 3.23 -9.88 16.20
CA ILE A 73 1.84 -9.62 16.62
C ILE A 73 0.97 -10.87 16.45
N LEU A 74 1.03 -11.51 15.28
CA LEU A 74 0.20 -12.68 14.95
C LEU A 74 0.54 -13.87 15.80
N LEU A 75 1.82 -14.22 15.95
CA LEU A 75 2.24 -15.40 16.73
C LEU A 75 1.96 -15.18 18.22
N TYR A 76 2.17 -13.95 18.71
CA TYR A 76 1.82 -13.58 20.08
C TYR A 76 0.30 -13.71 20.33
N TYR A 77 -0.55 -13.21 19.42
CA TYR A 77 -2.00 -13.33 19.51
C TYR A 77 -2.45 -14.79 19.48
N THR A 78 -1.93 -15.57 18.53
CA THR A 78 -2.31 -16.97 18.33
C THR A 78 -1.88 -17.85 19.51
N ASN A 79 -0.68 -17.64 20.01
CA ASN A 79 -0.21 -18.34 21.21
C ASN A 79 -1.08 -18.03 22.45
N SER A 80 -1.52 -16.77 22.60
CA SER A 80 -2.46 -16.40 23.66
C SER A 80 -3.73 -17.20 23.63
N PHE A 81 -4.25 -17.44 22.43
CA PHE A 81 -5.45 -18.20 22.23
C PHE A 81 -5.23 -19.68 22.61
N LEU A 82 -4.12 -20.23 22.16
CA LEU A 82 -3.73 -21.60 22.43
C LEU A 82 -3.59 -21.87 23.94
N ILE A 83 -2.93 -20.97 24.68
CA ILE A 83 -2.79 -21.07 26.14
C ILE A 83 -4.15 -21.04 26.83
N ARG A 84 -5.06 -20.13 26.47
CA ARG A 84 -6.39 -20.01 27.08
C ARG A 84 -7.18 -21.31 26.97
N ARG A 85 -7.06 -22.02 25.87
CA ARG A 85 -7.74 -23.31 25.66
C ARG A 85 -7.19 -24.41 26.54
N ARG A 86 -5.91 -24.37 26.86
CA ARG A 86 -5.23 -25.40 27.69
C ARG A 86 -5.26 -25.10 29.19
N GLN A 87 -5.86 -23.96 29.58
CA GLN A 87 -5.95 -23.59 31.01
C GLN A 87 -6.62 -24.69 31.86
N ARG A 88 -7.59 -25.40 31.30
CA ARG A 88 -8.24 -26.56 31.98
C ARG A 88 -7.29 -27.69 32.22
N GLU A 89 -6.46 -28.05 31.25
CA GLU A 89 -5.43 -29.10 31.40
C GLU A 89 -4.43 -28.69 32.50
N PHE A 90 -4.04 -27.43 32.53
CA PHE A 90 -3.13 -26.91 33.57
C PHE A 90 -3.77 -26.92 34.96
N GLY A 91 -5.06 -26.62 35.05
CA GLY A 91 -5.83 -26.72 36.28
C GLY A 91 -5.86 -28.21 36.79
N LEU A 92 -6.08 -29.17 35.90
CA LEU A 92 -6.09 -30.59 36.22
C LEU A 92 -4.70 -31.06 36.69
N TYR A 93 -3.62 -30.68 36.01
CA TYR A 93 -2.25 -31.02 36.44
C TYR A 93 -1.94 -30.47 37.84
N HIS A 94 -2.46 -29.27 38.15
CA HIS A 94 -2.25 -28.69 39.48
C HIS A 94 -2.99 -29.46 40.60
N ILE A 95 -4.24 -29.93 40.31
CA ILE A 95 -5.00 -30.79 41.26
C ILE A 95 -4.29 -32.14 41.48
N LEU A 96 -3.64 -32.64 40.44
CA LEU A 96 -2.85 -33.86 40.51
C LEU A 96 -1.49 -33.67 41.22
N GLY A 97 -1.25 -32.47 41.83
CA GLY A 97 -0.08 -32.19 42.67
C GLY A 97 1.12 -31.57 41.94
N MET A 98 0.96 -31.18 40.65
CA MET A 98 2.05 -30.48 39.94
C MET A 98 2.13 -29.02 40.38
N GLY A 99 3.34 -28.56 40.74
CA GLY A 99 3.60 -27.19 41.09
C GLY A 99 3.62 -26.26 39.87
N LYS A 100 3.54 -24.93 40.09
CA LYS A 100 3.64 -23.91 38.99
C LYS A 100 4.95 -24.05 38.22
N ILE A 101 6.05 -24.38 38.89
CA ILE A 101 7.37 -24.56 38.26
C ILE A 101 7.35 -25.75 37.29
N ASP A 102 6.65 -26.86 37.64
CA ASP A 102 6.54 -28.02 36.79
C ASP A 102 5.72 -27.72 35.52
N LEU A 103 4.62 -26.94 35.66
CA LEU A 103 3.85 -26.45 34.54
C LEU A 103 4.69 -25.54 33.60
N VAL A 104 5.50 -24.66 34.18
CA VAL A 104 6.42 -23.79 33.40
C VAL A 104 7.42 -24.64 32.62
N LYS A 105 8.04 -25.69 33.23
CA LYS A 105 8.96 -26.62 32.54
C LYS A 105 8.31 -27.31 31.35
N ILE A 106 7.07 -27.79 31.49
CA ILE A 106 6.33 -28.42 30.38
C ILE A 106 6.12 -27.41 29.26
N MET A 107 5.64 -26.20 29.57
CA MET A 107 5.35 -25.14 28.54
C MET A 107 6.62 -24.65 27.87
N VAL A 108 7.72 -24.49 28.60
CA VAL A 108 9.02 -24.12 28.02
C VAL A 108 9.50 -25.18 27.04
N LEU A 109 9.42 -26.46 27.41
CA LEU A 109 9.79 -27.59 26.51
C LEU A 109 8.88 -27.64 25.27
N GLU A 110 7.58 -27.42 25.44
CA GLU A 110 6.64 -27.34 24.30
C GLU A 110 7.01 -26.20 23.36
N ASN A 111 7.23 -24.99 23.88
CA ASN A 111 7.61 -23.85 23.07
C ASN A 111 8.96 -24.06 22.36
N LEU A 112 9.92 -24.69 23.02
CA LEU A 112 11.21 -25.00 22.44
C LEU A 112 11.07 -26.04 21.30
N LEU A 113 10.28 -27.09 21.47
CA LEU A 113 10.00 -28.04 20.40
C LEU A 113 9.32 -27.41 19.21
N ILE A 114 8.34 -26.52 19.46
CA ILE A 114 7.63 -25.79 18.43
C ILE A 114 8.60 -24.83 17.69
N SER A 115 9.42 -24.09 18.41
CA SER A 115 10.37 -23.14 17.80
C SER A 115 11.38 -23.87 16.90
N VAL A 116 11.97 -24.95 17.35
CA VAL A 116 12.91 -25.74 16.55
C VAL A 116 12.25 -26.29 15.28
N LEU A 117 11.08 -26.94 15.43
CA LEU A 117 10.35 -27.50 14.28
C LEU A 117 9.92 -26.45 13.27
N THR A 118 9.44 -25.29 13.75
CA THR A 118 8.91 -24.25 12.87
C THR A 118 10.02 -23.43 12.20
N ILE A 119 11.11 -23.12 12.90
CA ILE A 119 12.27 -22.44 12.32
C ILE A 119 12.93 -23.38 11.28
N ALA A 120 13.20 -24.63 11.62
CA ALA A 120 13.81 -25.56 10.68
C ALA A 120 12.91 -25.80 9.45
N GLY A 121 11.63 -26.10 9.66
CA GLY A 121 10.65 -26.30 8.58
C GLY A 121 10.45 -25.06 7.72
N GLY A 122 10.40 -23.87 8.34
CA GLY A 122 10.25 -22.59 7.63
C GLY A 122 11.48 -22.23 6.79
N ILE A 123 12.70 -22.45 7.30
CA ILE A 123 13.94 -22.23 6.53
C ILE A 123 14.03 -23.19 5.35
N VAL A 124 13.75 -24.48 5.56
CA VAL A 124 13.73 -25.47 4.46
C VAL A 124 12.72 -25.05 3.39
N GLY A 125 11.48 -24.70 3.79
CA GLY A 125 10.48 -24.18 2.88
C GLY A 125 10.94 -22.89 2.20
N GLY A 126 11.52 -21.94 2.95
CA GLY A 126 12.03 -20.67 2.43
C GLY A 126 13.12 -20.87 1.38
N ILE A 127 14.08 -21.77 1.60
CA ILE A 127 15.13 -22.10 0.62
C ILE A 127 14.51 -22.72 -0.65
N LEU A 128 13.53 -23.62 -0.52
CA LEU A 128 12.84 -24.21 -1.68
C LEU A 128 12.08 -23.16 -2.50
N PHE A 129 11.38 -22.25 -1.83
CA PHE A 129 10.58 -21.23 -2.50
C PHE A 129 11.39 -19.98 -2.90
N SER A 130 12.62 -19.79 -2.39
CA SER A 130 13.47 -18.66 -2.76
C SER A 130 13.75 -18.62 -4.27
N LYS A 131 14.00 -19.77 -4.88
CA LYS A 131 14.21 -19.86 -6.33
C LYS A 131 12.97 -19.46 -7.14
N LEU A 132 11.80 -19.85 -6.69
CA LEU A 132 10.54 -19.42 -7.31
C LEU A 132 10.36 -17.91 -7.14
N GLY A 133 10.67 -17.36 -5.96
CA GLY A 133 10.65 -15.93 -5.69
C GLY A 133 11.59 -15.15 -6.61
N GLU A 134 12.85 -15.62 -6.77
CA GLU A 134 13.81 -15.02 -7.70
C GLU A 134 13.30 -15.02 -9.16
N LEU A 135 12.78 -16.15 -9.63
CA LEU A 135 12.27 -16.26 -11.00
C LEU A 135 11.07 -15.35 -11.23
N LEU A 136 10.16 -15.24 -10.27
CA LEU A 136 9.03 -14.33 -10.36
C LEU A 136 9.47 -12.87 -10.35
N ALA A 137 10.39 -12.50 -9.46
CA ALA A 137 10.94 -11.16 -9.38
C ALA A 137 11.73 -10.77 -10.64
N ALA A 138 12.58 -11.68 -11.16
CA ALA A 138 13.30 -11.47 -12.41
C ALA A 138 12.35 -11.32 -13.61
N LYS A 139 11.25 -12.08 -13.65
CA LYS A 139 10.23 -11.95 -14.68
C LYS A 139 9.51 -10.60 -14.62
N ILE A 140 9.27 -10.07 -13.43
CA ILE A 140 8.67 -8.74 -13.24
C ILE A 140 9.63 -7.65 -13.72
N LEU A 141 10.94 -7.81 -13.49
CA LEU A 141 12.00 -6.91 -13.97
C LEU A 141 12.34 -7.13 -15.45
N VAL A 142 11.65 -8.03 -16.13
CA VAL A 142 11.91 -8.39 -17.55
C VAL A 142 13.39 -8.72 -17.79
N SER A 143 14.03 -9.35 -16.80
CA SER A 143 15.44 -9.74 -16.85
C SER A 143 15.60 -11.21 -17.21
N ASN A 144 16.48 -11.48 -18.19
CA ASN A 144 16.86 -12.84 -18.59
C ASN A 144 18.07 -13.38 -17.79
N ALA A 145 18.39 -12.80 -16.62
CA ALA A 145 19.51 -13.22 -15.82
C ALA A 145 19.38 -14.68 -15.38
N GLY A 146 20.36 -15.48 -15.71
CA GLY A 146 20.49 -16.87 -15.26
C GLY A 146 20.85 -16.92 -13.77
N LEU A 147 19.86 -16.79 -12.91
CA LEU A 147 20.04 -16.77 -11.46
C LEU A 147 20.42 -18.18 -10.96
N SER A 148 21.58 -18.33 -10.36
CA SER A 148 22.02 -19.56 -9.72
C SER A 148 21.48 -19.65 -8.30
N MET A 149 20.98 -20.83 -7.89
CA MET A 149 20.50 -21.03 -6.53
C MET A 149 21.66 -20.90 -5.54
N LYS A 150 21.64 -19.87 -4.69
CA LYS A 150 22.60 -19.65 -3.61
C LYS A 150 21.86 -19.48 -2.29
N ILE A 151 22.43 -20.01 -1.23
CA ILE A 151 21.91 -19.84 0.12
C ILE A 151 22.57 -18.56 0.70
N SER A 152 21.75 -17.59 1.11
CA SER A 152 22.26 -16.43 1.83
C SER A 152 22.41 -16.73 3.30
N VAL A 153 23.65 -16.76 3.78
CA VAL A 153 23.94 -16.94 5.22
C VAL A 153 23.38 -15.76 6.03
N GLN A 154 23.42 -14.55 5.46
CA GLN A 154 22.90 -13.34 6.11
C GLN A 154 21.39 -13.46 6.37
N ALA A 155 20.60 -13.80 5.35
CA ALA A 155 19.15 -14.00 5.50
C ALA A 155 18.82 -15.15 6.45
N LEU A 156 19.61 -16.23 6.43
CA LEU A 156 19.45 -17.36 7.33
C LEU A 156 19.64 -16.93 8.79
N VAL A 157 20.75 -16.24 9.09
CA VAL A 157 21.05 -15.75 10.44
C VAL A 157 20.01 -14.77 10.92
N ALA A 158 19.62 -13.79 10.08
CA ALA A 158 18.59 -12.81 10.40
C ALA A 158 17.25 -13.48 10.75
N THR A 159 16.83 -14.47 9.94
CA THR A 159 15.60 -15.24 10.16
C THR A 159 15.65 -15.99 11.48
N VAL A 160 16.73 -16.72 11.75
CA VAL A 160 16.90 -17.51 12.99
C VAL A 160 16.86 -16.58 14.20
N LEU A 161 17.62 -15.48 14.18
CA LEU A 161 17.67 -14.55 15.31
C LEU A 161 16.31 -13.88 15.58
N LEU A 162 15.63 -13.41 14.53
CA LEU A 162 14.30 -12.81 14.66
C LEU A 162 13.29 -13.77 15.30
N PHE A 163 13.16 -14.99 14.76
CA PHE A 163 12.17 -15.93 15.26
C PHE A 163 12.54 -16.52 16.62
N LEU A 164 13.81 -16.68 16.95
CA LEU A 164 14.23 -17.00 18.32
C LEU A 164 13.83 -15.88 19.29
N ALA A 165 14.01 -14.62 18.92
CA ALA A 165 13.56 -13.49 19.75
C ALA A 165 12.03 -13.48 19.93
N ILE A 166 11.25 -13.71 18.86
CA ILE A 166 9.79 -13.81 18.94
C ILE A 166 9.37 -14.95 19.86
N PHE A 167 9.91 -16.16 19.71
CA PHE A 167 9.57 -17.30 20.56
C PHE A 167 10.04 -17.10 22.01
N ALA A 168 11.15 -16.40 22.25
CA ALA A 168 11.59 -16.02 23.59
C ALA A 168 10.60 -15.04 24.26
N LEU A 169 10.10 -14.05 23.54
CA LEU A 169 9.07 -13.13 24.04
C LEU A 169 7.75 -13.86 24.35
N ILE A 170 7.35 -14.76 23.48
CA ILE A 170 6.18 -15.63 23.71
C ILE A 170 6.38 -16.48 24.97
N MET A 171 7.56 -17.07 25.14
CA MET A 171 7.91 -17.88 26.30
C MET A 171 7.84 -17.06 27.60
N LEU A 172 8.42 -15.85 27.62
CA LEU A 172 8.34 -14.95 28.78
C LEU A 172 6.90 -14.65 29.18
N ARG A 173 6.05 -14.38 28.22
CA ARG A 173 4.62 -14.16 28.46
C ARG A 173 3.94 -15.41 29.01
N MET A 174 4.25 -16.58 28.48
CA MET A 174 3.70 -17.87 28.96
C MET A 174 4.05 -18.07 30.43
N ILE A 175 5.30 -17.84 30.81
CA ILE A 175 5.78 -17.93 32.19
C ILE A 175 4.98 -16.97 33.09
N VAL A 176 4.89 -15.70 32.73
CA VAL A 176 4.12 -14.68 33.50
C VAL A 176 2.65 -15.10 33.61
N SER A 177 2.06 -15.65 32.55
CA SER A 177 0.67 -16.12 32.55
C SER A 177 0.45 -17.23 33.59
N VAL A 178 1.34 -18.22 33.68
CA VAL A 178 1.24 -19.33 34.64
C VAL A 178 1.34 -18.83 36.09
N TYR A 179 2.26 -17.89 36.36
CA TYR A 179 2.38 -17.34 37.73
C TYR A 179 1.14 -16.57 38.18
N ARG A 180 0.38 -15.95 37.24
CA ARG A 180 -0.87 -15.24 37.49
C ARG A 180 -2.10 -16.13 37.60
N LEU A 181 -2.01 -17.41 37.20
CA LEU A 181 -3.14 -18.34 37.28
C LEU A 181 -3.53 -18.66 38.74
N LYS A 182 -4.83 -18.56 39.02
CA LYS A 182 -5.44 -19.03 40.28
C LYS A 182 -6.21 -20.32 39.99
N PRO A 183 -5.72 -21.49 40.44
CA PRO A 183 -6.28 -22.78 40.06
C PRO A 183 -7.75 -22.98 40.40
N VAL A 184 -8.19 -22.42 41.51
CA VAL A 184 -9.57 -22.49 41.97
C VAL A 184 -10.56 -21.73 41.08
N GLU A 185 -10.10 -20.60 40.47
CA GLU A 185 -10.94 -19.81 39.56
C GLU A 185 -11.14 -20.51 38.22
N LEU A 186 -10.15 -21.34 37.78
CA LEU A 186 -10.23 -22.09 36.52
C LEU A 186 -11.31 -23.16 36.52
N LEU A 187 -11.53 -23.80 37.65
CA LEU A 187 -12.56 -24.86 37.81
C LEU A 187 -13.95 -24.29 38.05
N LYS A 188 -14.03 -23.10 38.70
CA LYS A 188 -15.31 -22.41 38.97
C LYS A 188 -15.88 -21.69 37.78
N SER A 189 -15.07 -21.31 36.79
CA SER A 189 -15.47 -20.48 35.65
C SER A 189 -16.57 -21.12 34.76
N GLU A 190 -16.74 -22.42 34.79
CA GLU A 190 -17.78 -23.15 34.05
C GLU A 190 -19.17 -23.12 34.70
N LYS A 191 -19.23 -23.03 36.02
CA LYS A 191 -20.50 -23.10 36.77
C LYS A 191 -21.13 -21.74 37.03
N THR A 192 -20.39 -20.66 36.88
CA THR A 192 -20.90 -19.29 37.01
C THR A 192 -21.41 -18.80 35.66
N GLY A 193 -22.72 -18.66 35.51
CA GLY A 193 -23.34 -18.09 34.30
C GLY A 193 -22.70 -16.74 33.91
N GLU A 194 -22.50 -16.52 32.62
CA GLU A 194 -21.93 -15.27 32.10
C GLU A 194 -22.82 -14.09 32.49
N LYS A 195 -22.27 -13.08 33.16
CA LYS A 195 -22.98 -11.84 33.45
C LYS A 195 -23.37 -11.17 32.13
N PRO A 196 -24.62 -10.69 31.98
CA PRO A 196 -25.08 -10.04 30.76
C PRO A 196 -24.15 -8.85 30.42
N PRO A 197 -23.69 -8.74 29.16
CA PRO A 197 -22.78 -7.69 28.77
C PRO A 197 -23.42 -6.32 28.99
N LYS A 198 -22.71 -5.39 29.62
CA LYS A 198 -23.11 -3.99 29.71
C LYS A 198 -22.80 -3.31 28.38
N ALA A 199 -23.73 -2.54 27.82
CA ALA A 199 -23.45 -1.70 26.66
C ALA A 199 -22.59 -0.52 27.07
N ASN A 200 -21.39 -0.44 26.57
CA ASN A 200 -20.53 0.72 26.76
C ASN A 200 -20.77 1.69 25.60
N TRP A 201 -21.90 2.41 25.68
CA TRP A 201 -22.32 3.34 24.64
C TRP A 201 -21.29 4.46 24.38
N ILE A 202 -20.55 4.87 25.43
CA ILE A 202 -19.47 5.87 25.30
C ILE A 202 -18.40 5.42 24.31
N PHE A 203 -17.91 4.18 24.45
CA PHE A 203 -16.93 3.62 23.50
C PHE A 203 -17.51 3.38 22.10
N ALA A 204 -18.82 3.09 22.01
CA ALA A 204 -19.47 2.98 20.71
C ALA A 204 -19.56 4.33 19.99
N VAL A 205 -19.93 5.40 20.72
CA VAL A 205 -19.96 6.77 20.18
C VAL A 205 -18.56 7.25 19.83
N LEU A 206 -17.57 7.01 20.70
CA LEU A 206 -16.17 7.36 20.45
C LEU A 206 -15.68 6.66 19.17
N GLY A 207 -16.00 5.37 19.00
CA GLY A 207 -15.65 4.62 17.79
C GLY A 207 -16.27 5.22 16.52
N LEU A 208 -17.53 5.65 16.58
CA LEU A 208 -18.19 6.35 15.46
C LEU A 208 -17.56 7.71 15.17
N LEU A 209 -17.21 8.47 16.20
CA LEU A 209 -16.56 9.77 16.03
C LEU A 209 -15.18 9.62 15.38
N LEU A 210 -14.34 8.68 15.87
CA LEU A 210 -13.03 8.42 15.30
C LEU A 210 -13.13 7.96 13.84
N LEU A 211 -14.10 7.10 13.53
CA LEU A 211 -14.35 6.66 12.16
C LEU A 211 -14.81 7.82 11.26
N GLY A 212 -15.72 8.65 11.79
CA GLY A 212 -16.20 9.86 11.09
C GLY A 212 -15.07 10.82 10.77
N VAL A 213 -14.18 11.08 11.72
CA VAL A 213 -13.00 11.93 11.52
C VAL A 213 -12.06 11.33 10.46
N ALA A 214 -11.78 10.01 10.54
CA ALA A 214 -10.91 9.34 9.56
C ALA A 214 -11.49 9.41 8.13
N TYR A 215 -12.79 9.20 7.98
CA TYR A 215 -13.47 9.30 6.69
C TYR A 215 -13.54 10.74 6.18
N TYR A 216 -13.79 11.69 7.07
CA TYR A 216 -13.76 13.12 6.74
C TYR A 216 -12.39 13.55 6.21
N LEU A 217 -11.31 13.17 6.88
CA LEU A 217 -9.94 13.43 6.42
C LEU A 217 -9.69 12.86 5.02
N SER A 218 -10.14 11.61 4.77
CA SER A 218 -9.95 10.98 3.47
C SER A 218 -10.70 11.68 2.33
N LEU A 219 -11.86 12.27 2.61
CA LEU A 219 -12.68 12.94 1.60
C LEU A 219 -12.26 14.40 1.35
N THR A 220 -11.75 15.09 2.39
CA THR A 220 -11.52 16.55 2.33
C THR A 220 -10.12 16.95 1.92
N ILE A 221 -9.09 16.15 2.24
CA ILE A 221 -7.72 16.48 1.89
C ILE A 221 -7.56 16.36 0.37
N LYS A 222 -7.16 17.46 -0.28
CA LYS A 222 -7.00 17.54 -1.74
C LYS A 222 -5.55 17.37 -2.18
N ASP A 223 -4.61 17.89 -1.43
CA ASP A 223 -3.18 17.84 -1.72
C ASP A 223 -2.61 16.42 -1.56
N PRO A 224 -1.91 15.87 -2.57
CA PRO A 224 -1.36 14.51 -2.51
C PRO A 224 -0.25 14.32 -1.47
N LEU A 225 0.60 15.33 -1.22
CA LEU A 225 1.68 15.25 -0.21
C LEU A 225 1.11 15.28 1.20
N VAL A 226 0.16 16.19 1.44
CA VAL A 226 -0.59 16.27 2.70
C VAL A 226 -1.38 14.98 2.92
N ALA A 227 -1.97 14.42 1.85
CA ALA A 227 -2.68 13.14 1.90
C ALA A 227 -1.80 11.99 2.38
N MET A 228 -0.52 11.95 1.99
CA MET A 228 0.41 10.89 2.41
C MET A 228 0.64 10.89 3.92
N ILE A 229 0.80 12.06 4.54
CA ILE A 229 0.99 12.20 6.00
C ILE A 229 -0.29 11.85 6.74
N TRP A 230 -1.42 12.43 6.33
CA TRP A 230 -2.72 12.21 6.98
C TRP A 230 -3.28 10.80 6.74
N PHE A 231 -2.84 10.11 5.68
CA PHE A 231 -3.18 8.71 5.46
C PHE A 231 -2.75 7.83 6.62
N MET A 232 -1.52 8.00 7.11
CA MET A 232 -1.03 7.24 8.27
C MET A 232 -1.87 7.51 9.53
N VAL A 233 -2.26 8.78 9.75
CA VAL A 233 -3.14 9.16 10.85
C VAL A 233 -4.53 8.52 10.68
N ALA A 234 -5.11 8.62 9.48
CA ALA A 234 -6.41 8.02 9.17
C ALA A 234 -6.41 6.50 9.38
N VAL A 235 -5.36 5.79 8.96
CA VAL A 235 -5.20 4.34 9.18
C VAL A 235 -5.25 4.00 10.66
N VAL A 236 -4.50 4.73 11.51
CA VAL A 236 -4.50 4.50 12.97
C VAL A 236 -5.89 4.76 13.55
N LEU A 237 -6.57 5.85 13.14
CA LEU A 237 -7.92 6.17 13.58
C LEU A 237 -8.93 5.08 13.17
N VAL A 238 -8.86 4.58 11.92
CA VAL A 238 -9.73 3.48 11.43
C VAL A 238 -9.48 2.20 12.23
N ILE A 239 -8.22 1.85 12.53
CA ILE A 239 -7.90 0.66 13.34
C ILE A 239 -8.52 0.80 14.74
N LEU A 240 -8.30 1.90 15.43
CA LEU A 240 -8.88 2.14 16.76
C LEU A 240 -10.40 2.15 16.73
N ALA A 241 -10.99 2.86 15.78
CA ALA A 241 -12.44 2.91 15.58
C ALA A 241 -13.03 1.53 15.33
N THR A 242 -12.40 0.71 14.48
CA THR A 242 -12.84 -0.65 14.15
C THR A 242 -12.85 -1.53 15.39
N TYR A 243 -11.79 -1.50 16.23
CA TYR A 243 -11.78 -2.23 17.49
C TYR A 243 -12.89 -1.77 18.43
N LEU A 244 -13.10 -0.46 18.59
CA LEU A 244 -14.15 0.07 19.46
C LEU A 244 -15.56 -0.30 18.96
N LEU A 245 -15.80 -0.22 17.65
CA LEU A 245 -17.08 -0.55 17.06
C LEU A 245 -17.40 -2.05 17.11
N PHE A 246 -16.41 -2.92 16.84
CA PHE A 246 -16.65 -4.35 16.93
C PHE A 246 -16.77 -4.84 18.38
N ILE A 247 -16.08 -4.25 19.36
CA ILE A 247 -16.15 -4.67 20.77
C ILE A 247 -17.35 -4.04 21.49
N ALA A 248 -17.53 -2.73 21.40
CA ALA A 248 -18.56 -2.00 22.13
C ALA A 248 -19.79 -1.64 21.27
N GLY A 249 -19.55 -1.21 20.02
CA GLY A 249 -20.61 -0.80 19.10
C GLY A 249 -21.53 -1.95 18.73
N SER A 250 -21.00 -3.13 18.43
CA SER A 250 -21.81 -4.31 18.09
C SER A 250 -22.72 -4.76 19.22
N VAL A 251 -22.23 -4.76 20.47
CA VAL A 251 -23.05 -5.05 21.66
C VAL A 251 -24.12 -3.99 21.87
N THR A 252 -23.76 -2.72 21.69
CA THR A 252 -24.70 -1.60 21.81
C THR A 252 -25.80 -1.69 20.75
N PHE A 253 -25.44 -1.96 19.51
CA PHE A 253 -26.37 -2.18 18.39
C PHE A 253 -27.34 -3.33 18.68
N CYS A 254 -26.84 -4.49 19.09
CA CYS A 254 -27.69 -5.63 19.46
C CYS A 254 -28.66 -5.28 20.58
N LYS A 255 -28.26 -4.49 21.59
CA LYS A 255 -29.17 -4.04 22.67
C LYS A 255 -30.19 -3.03 22.20
N ILE A 256 -29.86 -2.16 21.27
CA ILE A 256 -30.85 -1.25 20.65
C ILE A 256 -31.91 -2.05 19.89
N MET A 257 -31.46 -3.06 19.12
CA MET A 257 -32.38 -3.96 18.41
C MET A 257 -33.28 -4.78 19.36
N GLN A 258 -32.73 -5.19 20.51
CA GLN A 258 -33.48 -5.90 21.54
C GLN A 258 -34.62 -5.05 22.14
N LYS A 259 -34.47 -3.72 22.22
CA LYS A 259 -35.50 -2.80 22.69
C LYS A 259 -36.68 -2.64 21.70
N LYS A 260 -36.45 -2.94 20.39
CA LYS A 260 -37.48 -2.88 19.35
C LYS A 260 -38.39 -4.12 19.44
N LYS A 261 -39.47 -4.06 20.22
CA LYS A 261 -40.37 -5.20 20.50
C LYS A 261 -40.87 -5.92 19.24
N GLY A 262 -41.27 -5.21 18.19
CA GLY A 262 -41.77 -5.78 16.93
C GLY A 262 -40.74 -6.57 16.13
N TYR A 263 -39.43 -6.33 16.36
CA TYR A 263 -38.33 -7.09 15.77
C TYR A 263 -37.89 -8.26 16.69
N TYR A 264 -37.74 -7.98 17.98
CA TYR A 264 -37.17 -8.92 18.95
C TYR A 264 -38.05 -10.15 19.19
N TYR A 265 -39.40 -9.99 19.31
CA TYR A 265 -40.29 -11.10 19.64
C TYR A 265 -40.62 -12.04 18.48
N LYS A 266 -40.03 -11.87 17.29
CA LYS A 266 -40.08 -12.90 16.25
C LYS A 266 -39.20 -14.07 16.65
N THR A 267 -39.69 -15.30 16.58
CA THR A 267 -39.07 -16.52 17.13
C THR A 267 -37.59 -16.67 16.69
N ASN A 268 -37.30 -16.47 15.41
CA ASN A 268 -35.93 -16.58 14.89
C ASN A 268 -35.02 -15.44 15.36
N HIS A 269 -35.55 -14.22 15.56
CA HIS A 269 -34.77 -13.06 16.00
C HIS A 269 -34.49 -13.09 17.49
N PHE A 270 -35.43 -13.61 18.32
CA PHE A 270 -35.25 -13.72 19.75
C PHE A 270 -34.05 -14.57 20.12
N ILE A 271 -33.93 -15.78 19.56
CA ILE A 271 -32.84 -16.69 19.84
C ILE A 271 -31.50 -16.14 19.27
N SER A 272 -31.56 -15.66 18.02
CA SER A 272 -30.37 -15.16 17.35
C SER A 272 -29.80 -13.91 18.05
N LEU A 273 -30.63 -12.93 18.37
CA LEU A 273 -30.18 -11.66 18.96
C LEU A 273 -29.71 -11.85 20.41
N SER A 274 -30.40 -12.68 21.19
CA SER A 274 -30.02 -12.98 22.58
C SER A 274 -28.64 -13.65 22.66
N SER A 275 -28.37 -14.62 21.77
CA SER A 275 -27.05 -15.29 21.73
C SER A 275 -25.96 -14.38 21.13
N MET A 276 -26.32 -13.52 20.16
CA MET A 276 -25.39 -12.62 19.47
C MET A 276 -24.77 -11.58 20.40
N ILE A 277 -25.51 -11.07 21.39
CA ILE A 277 -25.00 -10.10 22.37
C ILE A 277 -23.80 -10.67 23.13
N TYR A 278 -23.87 -11.92 23.57
CA TYR A 278 -22.76 -12.59 24.27
C TYR A 278 -21.61 -12.90 23.34
N ARG A 279 -21.91 -13.35 22.12
CA ARG A 279 -20.90 -13.61 21.07
C ARG A 279 -20.11 -12.35 20.69
N MET A 280 -20.79 -11.22 20.46
CA MET A 280 -20.13 -9.97 20.05
C MET A 280 -19.20 -9.45 21.14
N LYS A 281 -19.60 -9.49 22.42
CA LYS A 281 -18.70 -9.08 23.52
C LYS A 281 -17.40 -9.88 23.52
N ARG A 282 -17.47 -11.19 23.31
CA ARG A 282 -16.33 -12.09 23.43
C ARG A 282 -15.46 -12.10 22.17
N ASN A 283 -16.08 -11.94 21.02
CA ASN A 283 -15.44 -12.10 19.72
C ASN A 283 -15.13 -10.78 19.00
N GLY A 284 -15.54 -9.65 19.53
CA GLY A 284 -15.39 -8.34 18.88
C GLY A 284 -13.96 -8.04 18.44
N ALA A 285 -12.98 -8.30 19.27
CA ALA A 285 -11.56 -8.08 18.93
C ALA A 285 -11.09 -8.96 17.76
N GLY A 286 -11.48 -10.25 17.73
CA GLY A 286 -11.14 -11.14 16.62
C GLY A 286 -11.78 -10.71 15.29
N LEU A 287 -13.05 -10.26 15.34
CA LEU A 287 -13.75 -9.73 14.17
C LEU A 287 -13.13 -8.43 13.67
N ALA A 288 -12.73 -7.54 14.58
CA ALA A 288 -12.00 -6.32 14.24
C ALA A 288 -10.68 -6.65 13.54
N SER A 289 -9.91 -7.63 14.06
CA SER A 289 -8.66 -8.07 13.44
C SER A 289 -8.88 -8.63 12.04
N ILE A 290 -9.93 -9.44 11.82
CA ILE A 290 -10.28 -9.97 10.50
C ILE A 290 -10.62 -8.81 9.54
N CYS A 291 -11.42 -7.83 10.00
CA CYS A 291 -11.78 -6.65 9.21
C CYS A 291 -10.55 -5.84 8.80
N ILE A 292 -9.66 -5.55 9.75
CA ILE A 292 -8.45 -4.77 9.52
C ILE A 292 -7.52 -5.51 8.53
N LEU A 293 -7.26 -6.79 8.74
CA LEU A 293 -6.43 -7.59 7.83
C LEU A 293 -7.03 -7.66 6.43
N SER A 294 -8.36 -7.83 6.33
CA SER A 294 -9.05 -7.82 5.04
C SER A 294 -8.90 -6.47 4.34
N THR A 295 -9.07 -5.36 5.06
CA THR A 295 -8.89 -4.00 4.52
C THR A 295 -7.44 -3.79 4.06
N MET A 296 -6.45 -4.21 4.86
CA MET A 296 -5.03 -4.10 4.50
C MET A 296 -4.71 -4.86 3.21
N VAL A 297 -5.21 -6.11 3.07
CA VAL A 297 -5.04 -6.88 1.83
C VAL A 297 -5.68 -6.17 0.64
N LEU A 298 -6.92 -5.71 0.80
CA LEU A 298 -7.66 -5.06 -0.27
C LEU A 298 -6.98 -3.78 -0.74
N VAL A 299 -6.63 -2.89 0.18
CA VAL A 299 -5.96 -1.63 -0.13
C VAL A 299 -4.61 -1.88 -0.79
N MET A 300 -3.80 -2.75 -0.20
CA MET A 300 -2.45 -3.01 -0.68
C MET A 300 -2.45 -3.68 -2.06
N VAL A 301 -3.22 -4.78 -2.23
CA VAL A 301 -3.26 -5.51 -3.50
C VAL A 301 -3.88 -4.64 -4.61
N SER A 302 -4.97 -3.90 -4.33
CA SER A 302 -5.58 -3.05 -5.35
C SER A 302 -4.67 -1.90 -5.78
N SER A 303 -4.01 -1.24 -4.82
CA SER A 303 -3.11 -0.11 -5.11
C SER A 303 -1.87 -0.55 -5.89
N THR A 304 -1.19 -1.61 -5.43
CA THR A 304 0.03 -2.08 -6.09
C THR A 304 -0.24 -2.72 -7.45
N THR A 305 -1.38 -3.40 -7.62
CA THR A 305 -1.81 -3.93 -8.93
C THR A 305 -2.13 -2.77 -9.89
N SER A 306 -2.82 -1.74 -9.41
CA SER A 306 -3.13 -0.58 -10.25
C SER A 306 -1.87 0.15 -10.69
N LEU A 307 -0.90 0.36 -9.77
CA LEU A 307 0.40 0.97 -10.09
C LEU A 307 1.14 0.17 -11.16
N TYR A 308 1.23 -1.15 -11.00
CA TYR A 308 1.93 -2.01 -11.94
C TYR A 308 1.28 -2.03 -13.32
N LEU A 309 -0.04 -2.15 -13.38
CA LEU A 309 -0.76 -2.17 -14.66
C LEU A 309 -0.80 -0.80 -15.36
N SER A 310 -0.68 0.32 -14.60
CA SER A 310 -0.61 1.68 -15.15
C SER A 310 0.81 2.11 -15.52
N MET A 311 1.82 1.29 -15.25
CA MET A 311 3.24 1.64 -15.40
C MET A 311 3.60 2.10 -16.81
N GLU A 312 3.24 1.34 -17.84
CA GLU A 312 3.55 1.68 -19.24
C GLU A 312 2.82 2.95 -19.68
N HIS A 313 1.59 3.16 -19.21
CA HIS A 313 0.87 4.40 -19.47
C HIS A 313 1.57 5.61 -18.84
N GLY A 314 1.98 5.47 -17.57
CA GLY A 314 2.73 6.51 -16.87
C GLY A 314 4.10 6.80 -17.51
N LEU A 315 4.81 5.75 -17.94
CA LEU A 315 6.08 5.88 -18.64
C LEU A 315 5.93 6.65 -19.98
N ASN A 316 4.91 6.31 -20.78
CA ASN A 316 4.64 7.00 -22.04
C ASN A 316 4.17 8.45 -21.86
N LEU A 317 3.49 8.75 -20.76
CA LEU A 317 3.12 10.14 -20.44
C LEU A 317 4.34 10.95 -19.95
N ARG A 318 5.23 10.34 -19.16
CA ARG A 318 6.44 11.00 -18.65
C ARG A 318 7.48 11.17 -19.75
N TYR A 319 7.62 10.16 -20.62
CA TYR A 319 8.54 10.15 -21.75
C TYR A 319 7.77 9.93 -23.05
N PRO A 320 7.11 10.96 -23.60
CA PRO A 320 6.29 10.83 -24.82
C PRO A 320 7.13 10.50 -26.05
N LYS A 321 8.40 10.85 -26.08
CA LYS A 321 9.38 10.53 -27.12
C LYS A 321 10.43 9.51 -26.62
N SER A 322 11.11 8.86 -27.56
CA SER A 322 12.15 7.87 -27.22
C SER A 322 13.36 8.52 -26.52
N VAL A 323 13.75 9.70 -26.99
CA VAL A 323 14.83 10.50 -26.40
C VAL A 323 14.33 11.93 -26.20
N GLN A 324 14.60 12.48 -25.03
CA GLN A 324 14.30 13.85 -24.65
C GLN A 324 15.57 14.55 -24.17
N ILE A 325 15.87 15.68 -24.78
CA ILE A 325 16.98 16.55 -24.39
C ILE A 325 16.41 17.85 -23.90
N GLU A 326 16.73 18.22 -22.68
CA GLU A 326 16.37 19.50 -22.07
C GLU A 326 17.66 20.29 -21.82
N MET A 327 17.72 21.52 -22.28
CA MET A 327 18.79 22.44 -21.97
C MET A 327 18.22 23.67 -21.25
N TYR A 328 18.83 24.03 -20.15
CA TYR A 328 18.50 25.25 -19.42
C TYR A 328 19.26 26.42 -20.02
N THR A 329 18.56 27.52 -20.27
CA THR A 329 19.18 28.78 -20.73
C THR A 329 19.15 29.83 -19.62
N LYS A 330 20.15 30.67 -19.56
CA LYS A 330 20.16 31.78 -18.60
C LYS A 330 19.54 33.06 -19.21
N PRO A 331 18.89 33.88 -18.37
CA PRO A 331 18.34 35.18 -18.83
C PRO A 331 19.37 36.12 -19.44
N GLU A 332 20.63 36.00 -19.03
CA GLU A 332 21.74 36.86 -19.48
C GLU A 332 22.27 36.49 -20.88
N GLN A 333 21.91 35.32 -21.42
CA GLN A 333 22.31 34.88 -22.75
C GLN A 333 21.55 35.60 -23.84
N THR A 334 22.28 36.04 -24.88
CA THR A 334 21.64 36.61 -26.08
C THR A 334 20.92 35.55 -26.89
N GLU A 335 19.93 35.91 -27.69
CA GLU A 335 19.21 34.96 -28.56
C GLU A 335 20.16 34.26 -29.56
N GLU A 336 21.16 34.99 -30.07
CA GLU A 336 22.18 34.41 -30.96
C GLU A 336 23.00 33.34 -30.26
N MET A 337 23.36 33.55 -28.98
CA MET A 337 24.06 32.51 -28.18
C MET A 337 23.19 31.28 -27.95
N LYS A 338 21.93 31.48 -27.58
CA LYS A 338 20.96 30.37 -27.36
C LYS A 338 20.78 29.57 -28.66
N GLU A 339 20.59 30.21 -29.81
CA GLU A 339 20.44 29.54 -31.11
C GLU A 339 21.69 28.80 -31.54
N ASN A 340 22.87 29.34 -31.31
CA ASN A 340 24.13 28.67 -31.62
C ASN A 340 24.33 27.42 -30.77
N GLN A 341 24.09 27.46 -29.48
CA GLN A 341 24.15 26.33 -28.58
C GLN A 341 23.15 25.24 -28.98
N ASN A 342 21.91 25.62 -29.31
CA ASN A 342 20.90 24.66 -29.78
C ASN A 342 21.36 23.99 -31.08
N GLY A 343 21.94 24.72 -32.00
CA GLY A 343 22.50 24.21 -33.26
C GLY A 343 23.61 23.19 -33.02
N GLN A 344 24.57 23.52 -32.14
CA GLN A 344 25.67 22.62 -31.78
C GLN A 344 25.18 21.28 -31.21
N ILE A 345 24.15 21.31 -30.33
CA ILE A 345 23.58 20.08 -29.76
C ILE A 345 22.87 19.28 -30.84
N ILE A 346 22.09 19.90 -31.72
CA ILE A 346 21.42 19.20 -32.84
C ILE A 346 22.44 18.54 -33.73
N GLU A 347 23.53 19.22 -34.12
CA GLU A 347 24.62 18.66 -34.95
C GLU A 347 25.29 17.49 -34.26
N LEU A 348 25.57 17.59 -32.95
CA LEU A 348 26.15 16.52 -32.14
C LEU A 348 25.24 15.29 -32.14
N VAL A 349 23.94 15.48 -31.89
CA VAL A 349 22.94 14.40 -31.89
C VAL A 349 22.88 13.75 -33.26
N GLN A 350 22.78 14.53 -34.34
CA GLN A 350 22.75 13.98 -35.72
C GLN A 350 24.01 13.17 -36.06
N LYS A 351 25.18 13.60 -35.57
CA LYS A 351 26.43 12.87 -35.73
C LYS A 351 26.38 11.51 -35.01
N VAL A 352 25.95 11.48 -33.76
CA VAL A 352 25.80 10.21 -33.00
C VAL A 352 24.79 9.30 -33.67
N LEU A 353 23.65 9.81 -34.06
CA LEU A 353 22.62 9.01 -34.74
C LEU A 353 23.14 8.42 -36.04
N LYS A 354 23.92 9.16 -36.82
CA LYS A 354 24.55 8.67 -38.04
C LYS A 354 25.58 7.58 -37.79
N GLU A 355 26.35 7.68 -36.70
CA GLU A 355 27.30 6.63 -36.26
C GLU A 355 26.61 5.31 -35.96
N HIS A 356 25.34 5.37 -35.48
CA HIS A 356 24.48 4.19 -35.22
C HIS A 356 23.52 3.84 -36.38
N ASN A 357 23.69 4.45 -37.57
CA ASN A 357 22.78 4.27 -38.71
C ASN A 357 21.30 4.55 -38.40
N GLN A 358 21.05 5.49 -37.49
CA GLN A 358 19.72 5.91 -37.08
C GLN A 358 19.43 7.34 -37.53
N THR A 359 18.15 7.71 -37.52
CA THR A 359 17.69 9.09 -37.79
C THR A 359 16.67 9.50 -36.72
N ALA A 360 16.63 10.77 -36.38
CA ALA A 360 15.62 11.32 -35.51
C ALA A 360 14.26 11.32 -36.21
N GLU A 361 13.30 10.56 -35.73
CA GLU A 361 11.94 10.52 -36.23
C GLU A 361 11.06 11.51 -35.43
N ASN A 362 10.16 12.22 -36.13
CA ASN A 362 9.24 13.19 -35.53
C ASN A 362 9.91 14.15 -34.54
N PRO A 363 10.99 14.85 -34.93
CA PRO A 363 11.73 15.72 -34.02
C PRO A 363 10.89 16.94 -33.61
N GLU A 364 10.90 17.23 -32.31
CA GLU A 364 10.28 18.40 -31.72
C GLU A 364 11.39 19.31 -31.18
N ASN A 365 11.43 20.56 -31.64
CA ASN A 365 12.39 21.57 -31.23
C ASN A 365 11.62 22.82 -30.81
N TYR A 366 11.67 23.18 -29.52
CA TYR A 366 10.96 24.35 -29.02
C TYR A 366 11.54 24.85 -27.70
N ARG A 367 11.22 26.11 -27.38
CA ARG A 367 11.54 26.73 -26.08
C ARG A 367 10.26 26.84 -25.26
N MET A 368 10.40 26.78 -23.97
CA MET A 368 9.31 26.96 -23.02
C MET A 368 9.86 27.55 -21.71
N LEU A 369 9.28 28.67 -21.28
CA LEU A 369 9.54 29.25 -19.98
C LEU A 369 8.77 28.45 -18.90
N THR A 370 9.43 28.19 -17.79
CA THR A 370 8.81 27.54 -16.62
C THR A 370 8.98 28.48 -15.43
N VAL A 371 7.88 28.92 -14.84
CA VAL A 371 7.85 29.72 -13.62
C VAL A 371 6.80 29.20 -12.66
N SER A 372 6.98 29.47 -11.37
CA SER A 372 5.95 29.23 -10.36
C SER A 372 5.34 30.56 -9.93
N GLY A 373 4.03 30.58 -9.67
CA GLY A 373 3.35 31.80 -9.22
C GLY A 373 2.13 31.47 -8.36
N ILE A 374 1.74 32.43 -7.56
CA ILE A 374 0.56 32.37 -6.70
C ILE A 374 -0.62 33.00 -7.48
N VAL A 375 -1.65 32.16 -7.70
CA VAL A 375 -2.86 32.61 -8.41
C VAL A 375 -3.88 33.17 -7.43
N SER A 376 -4.25 34.40 -7.62
CA SER A 376 -5.38 35.05 -6.95
C SER A 376 -6.33 35.65 -8.00
N LYS A 377 -7.46 34.98 -8.22
CA LYS A 377 -8.40 35.31 -9.31
C LYS A 377 -7.75 35.21 -10.70
N ASN A 378 -7.68 36.32 -11.43
CA ASN A 378 -7.05 36.44 -12.76
C ASN A 378 -5.62 37.01 -12.71
N GLU A 379 -5.05 37.13 -11.51
CA GLU A 379 -3.72 37.68 -11.29
C GLU A 379 -2.76 36.59 -10.77
N ILE A 380 -1.54 36.68 -11.27
CA ILE A 380 -0.44 35.78 -10.88
C ILE A 380 0.64 36.61 -10.21
N TYR A 381 0.96 36.26 -9.00
CA TYR A 381 1.97 36.90 -8.20
C TYR A 381 3.20 36.02 -8.06
N PHE A 382 4.36 36.55 -8.32
CA PHE A 382 5.63 35.87 -8.02
C PHE A 382 5.97 35.99 -6.54
N ASN A 383 5.71 37.15 -5.92
CA ASN A 383 5.87 37.31 -4.48
C ASN A 383 4.56 36.93 -3.75
N PRO A 384 4.57 35.87 -2.90
CA PRO A 384 3.39 35.48 -2.12
C PRO A 384 2.82 36.60 -1.25
N GLU A 385 3.66 37.51 -0.75
CA GLU A 385 3.25 38.62 0.11
C GLU A 385 2.35 39.62 -0.61
N ASN A 386 2.47 39.71 -1.94
CA ASN A 386 1.69 40.61 -2.77
C ASN A 386 0.31 40.03 -3.15
N ALA A 387 0.09 38.70 -2.93
CA ALA A 387 -1.12 38.01 -3.36
C ALA A 387 -2.30 38.26 -2.39
N PRO A 388 -3.40 38.89 -2.80
CA PRO A 388 -4.54 39.17 -1.94
C PRO A 388 -5.22 37.87 -1.44
N GLY A 389 -5.42 37.74 -0.12
CA GLY A 389 -6.12 36.62 0.49
C GLY A 389 -5.28 35.36 0.64
N VAL A 390 -4.01 35.41 0.32
CA VAL A 390 -3.06 34.30 0.49
C VAL A 390 -2.25 34.53 1.77
N ASN A 391 -2.00 33.47 2.52
CA ASN A 391 -1.21 33.47 3.76
C ASN A 391 -0.37 32.19 3.83
N GLU A 392 0.53 32.08 4.80
CA GLU A 392 1.41 30.92 4.97
C GLU A 392 0.68 29.57 5.01
N VAL A 393 -0.57 29.56 5.46
CA VAL A 393 -1.36 28.31 5.62
C VAL A 393 -1.94 27.84 4.30
N ASN A 394 -2.35 28.76 3.39
CA ASN A 394 -3.03 28.43 2.14
C ASN A 394 -2.18 28.67 0.88
N THR A 395 -0.93 29.07 1.02
CA THR A 395 -0.02 29.39 -0.11
C THR A 395 0.07 28.23 -1.09
N PHE A 396 0.18 27.00 -0.62
CA PHE A 396 0.26 25.81 -1.48
C PHE A 396 -1.01 25.57 -2.32
N ASP A 397 -2.18 25.93 -1.84
CA ASP A 397 -3.43 25.80 -2.61
C ASP A 397 -3.48 26.76 -3.81
N HIS A 398 -2.79 27.90 -3.69
CA HIS A 398 -2.71 28.96 -4.68
C HIS A 398 -1.47 28.87 -5.58
N LEU A 399 -0.46 28.07 -5.18
CA LEU A 399 0.75 27.88 -5.96
C LEU A 399 0.47 27.06 -7.21
N LYS A 400 0.77 27.61 -8.39
CA LYS A 400 0.61 26.98 -9.70
C LYS A 400 1.90 27.05 -10.48
N MET A 401 2.10 26.06 -11.36
CA MET A 401 3.17 26.10 -12.33
C MET A 401 2.66 26.75 -13.61
N PHE A 402 3.42 27.70 -14.13
CA PHE A 402 3.15 28.36 -15.40
C PHE A 402 4.19 27.99 -16.43
N TYR A 403 3.69 27.62 -17.58
CA TYR A 403 4.48 27.31 -18.75
C TYR A 403 4.09 28.29 -19.86
N ALA A 404 5.05 29.02 -20.39
CA ALA A 404 4.81 29.90 -21.52
C ALA A 404 5.62 29.45 -22.74
N LEU A 405 4.97 29.39 -23.91
CA LEU A 405 5.61 28.98 -25.16
C LEU A 405 5.08 29.83 -26.34
N PRO A 406 5.91 30.03 -27.40
CA PRO A 406 5.52 30.76 -28.57
C PRO A 406 4.46 30.01 -29.38
N LEU A 407 3.50 30.75 -29.96
CA LEU A 407 2.46 30.21 -30.84
C LEU A 407 3.01 29.48 -32.06
N GLU A 408 4.11 29.94 -32.62
CA GLU A 408 4.78 29.27 -33.75
C GLU A 408 5.18 27.82 -33.41
N ALA A 409 5.78 27.61 -32.20
CA ALA A 409 6.17 26.31 -31.75
C ALA A 409 4.93 25.40 -31.49
N TYR A 410 3.89 25.96 -30.88
CA TYR A 410 2.63 25.27 -30.66
C TYR A 410 2.00 24.79 -31.99
N ASN A 411 1.82 25.72 -32.93
CA ASN A 411 1.24 25.42 -34.25
C ASN A 411 2.03 24.36 -35.01
N ARG A 412 3.36 24.47 -35.01
CA ARG A 412 4.24 23.51 -35.68
C ARG A 412 4.11 22.11 -35.12
N ILE A 413 4.10 21.96 -33.78
CA ILE A 413 4.09 20.64 -33.12
C ILE A 413 2.69 20.04 -33.10
N MET A 414 1.68 20.86 -32.85
CA MET A 414 0.30 20.38 -32.76
C MET A 414 -0.42 20.31 -34.11
N GLY A 415 0.22 20.79 -35.19
CA GLY A 415 -0.36 20.83 -36.53
C GLY A 415 -1.57 21.76 -36.63
N THR A 416 -1.58 22.85 -35.91
CA THR A 416 -2.64 23.86 -35.89
C THR A 416 -2.23 25.14 -36.64
N ASN A 417 -3.21 25.99 -37.00
CA ASN A 417 -2.99 27.27 -37.62
C ASN A 417 -3.71 28.38 -36.83
N LEU A 418 -3.43 28.43 -35.51
CA LEU A 418 -3.98 29.47 -34.66
C LEU A 418 -3.25 30.79 -34.88
N GLU A 419 -3.93 31.91 -34.63
CA GLU A 419 -3.39 33.25 -34.76
C GLU A 419 -3.57 34.00 -33.45
N LEU A 420 -2.59 34.82 -33.07
CA LEU A 420 -2.61 35.73 -31.91
C LEU A 420 -2.11 37.13 -32.35
N ALA A 421 -2.80 38.16 -31.88
CA ALA A 421 -2.27 39.54 -31.90
C ALA A 421 -1.35 39.76 -30.68
N PRO A 422 -0.45 40.73 -30.69
CA PRO A 422 0.33 41.13 -29.51
C PRO A 422 -0.58 41.37 -28.30
N GLY A 423 -0.26 40.81 -27.14
CA GLY A 423 -1.07 40.90 -25.93
C GLY A 423 -2.29 39.95 -25.87
N GLU A 424 -2.45 39.06 -26.85
CA GLU A 424 -3.39 37.91 -26.78
C GLU A 424 -2.67 36.64 -26.43
N ALA A 425 -3.37 35.71 -25.78
CA ALA A 425 -2.86 34.38 -25.48
C ALA A 425 -3.95 33.29 -25.58
N TYR A 426 -3.57 32.06 -25.85
CA TYR A 426 -4.39 30.88 -25.57
C TYR A 426 -3.97 30.27 -24.26
N LEU A 427 -4.95 29.76 -23.50
CA LEU A 427 -4.71 29.14 -22.20
C LEU A 427 -5.11 27.68 -22.24
N TYR A 428 -4.23 26.81 -21.73
CA TYR A 428 -4.55 25.44 -21.36
C TYR A 428 -4.42 25.30 -19.84
N ALA A 429 -5.52 24.96 -19.16
CA ALA A 429 -5.55 24.76 -17.71
C ALA A 429 -5.63 23.27 -17.39
N LYS A 430 -4.60 22.73 -16.74
CA LYS A 430 -4.58 21.35 -16.29
C LYS A 430 -5.05 21.26 -14.83
N ASP A 431 -6.09 20.46 -14.60
CA ASP A 431 -6.64 20.19 -13.25
C ASP A 431 -7.08 21.44 -12.48
N SER A 432 -7.42 22.51 -13.19
CA SER A 432 -7.96 23.74 -12.62
C SER A 432 -8.83 24.49 -13.63
N ASP A 433 -9.81 25.26 -13.12
CA ASP A 433 -10.63 26.14 -13.93
C ASP A 433 -10.06 27.56 -13.89
N PHE A 434 -10.05 28.23 -15.04
CA PHE A 434 -9.70 29.63 -15.15
C PHE A 434 -10.79 30.35 -15.95
N PRO A 435 -11.85 30.87 -15.28
CA PRO A 435 -13.03 31.44 -15.94
C PRO A 435 -12.88 32.90 -16.32
N TYR A 436 -11.67 33.42 -16.46
CA TYR A 436 -11.41 34.80 -16.72
C TYR A 436 -10.94 35.01 -18.17
N ASP A 437 -11.33 36.16 -18.77
CA ASP A 437 -10.97 36.53 -20.13
C ASP A 437 -9.61 37.24 -20.23
N GLN A 438 -8.95 37.48 -19.09
CA GLN A 438 -7.64 38.11 -19.00
C GLN A 438 -6.81 37.49 -17.90
N ILE A 439 -5.50 37.42 -18.12
CA ILE A 439 -4.50 36.99 -17.14
C ILE A 439 -3.46 38.10 -16.98
N THR A 440 -3.26 38.55 -15.75
CA THR A 440 -2.24 39.56 -15.40
C THR A 440 -1.15 38.90 -14.61
N VAL A 441 0.11 39.07 -15.00
CA VAL A 441 1.28 38.51 -14.29
C VAL A 441 2.10 39.66 -13.72
N GLU A 442 2.44 39.54 -12.44
CA GLU A 442 3.20 40.54 -11.69
C GLU A 442 4.48 40.91 -12.42
N ASN A 443 4.71 42.24 -12.59
CA ASN A 443 5.85 42.84 -13.27
C ASN A 443 6.07 42.41 -14.73
N SER A 444 5.13 41.70 -15.37
CA SER A 444 5.31 41.13 -16.71
C SER A 444 4.32 41.68 -17.72
N GLY A 445 3.05 41.85 -17.33
CA GLY A 445 2.02 42.40 -18.25
C GLY A 445 0.66 41.72 -18.10
N THR A 446 -0.24 42.02 -19.03
CA THR A 446 -1.60 41.50 -19.11
C THR A 446 -1.85 40.96 -20.51
N TRP A 447 -2.38 39.71 -20.56
CA TRP A 447 -2.77 39.08 -21.82
C TRP A 447 -4.28 38.82 -21.83
N SER A 448 -4.93 39.12 -22.95
CA SER A 448 -6.31 38.73 -23.19
C SER A 448 -6.39 37.30 -23.64
N ILE A 449 -7.22 36.48 -22.99
CA ILE A 449 -7.40 35.06 -23.33
C ILE A 449 -8.34 34.95 -24.53
N LYS A 450 -7.79 34.69 -25.71
CA LYS A 450 -8.54 34.50 -26.96
C LYS A 450 -9.34 33.23 -26.98
N GLY A 451 -8.89 32.22 -26.25
CA GLY A 451 -9.59 30.93 -26.12
C GLY A 451 -8.85 29.92 -25.24
N HIS A 452 -9.56 28.88 -24.89
CA HIS A 452 -9.01 27.75 -24.13
C HIS A 452 -8.64 26.61 -25.06
N LEU A 453 -7.49 25.97 -24.80
CA LEU A 453 -6.99 24.83 -25.57
C LEU A 453 -7.40 23.54 -24.89
N ASP A 454 -7.84 22.56 -25.70
CA ASP A 454 -8.19 21.21 -25.21
C ASP A 454 -6.96 20.32 -25.06
N LYS A 455 -5.89 20.60 -25.77
CA LYS A 455 -4.66 19.79 -25.81
C LYS A 455 -3.43 20.68 -25.75
N MET A 456 -2.36 20.10 -25.18
CA MET A 456 -1.07 20.76 -25.06
C MET A 456 0.06 19.84 -25.50
N ILE A 457 1.23 20.39 -25.82
CA ILE A 457 2.46 19.64 -26.12
C ILE A 457 2.77 18.72 -24.94
N SER A 458 2.95 17.45 -25.20
CA SER A 458 3.29 16.45 -24.17
C SER A 458 4.80 16.36 -24.08
N ASN A 459 5.37 16.87 -23.00
CA ASN A 459 6.81 16.83 -22.72
C ASN A 459 7.16 16.16 -21.41
N GLY A 460 6.20 15.49 -20.76
CA GLY A 460 6.38 14.84 -19.47
C GLY A 460 6.34 15.79 -18.27
N ASN A 461 6.46 17.12 -18.45
CA ASN A 461 6.42 18.07 -17.34
C ASN A 461 5.11 18.06 -16.57
N ASN A 462 4.00 17.80 -17.26
CA ASN A 462 2.68 17.62 -16.64
C ASN A 462 2.66 16.45 -15.63
N MET A 463 3.56 15.50 -15.78
CA MET A 463 3.69 14.33 -14.88
C MET A 463 4.59 14.66 -13.69
N ALA A 464 5.63 15.47 -13.90
CA ALA A 464 6.57 15.83 -12.84
C ALA A 464 5.96 16.79 -11.82
N ASN A 465 4.91 17.54 -12.20
CA ASN A 465 4.30 18.54 -11.36
C ASN A 465 3.06 18.02 -10.65
N MET A 466 3.11 18.02 -9.34
CA MET A 466 1.99 17.67 -8.46
C MET A 466 0.91 18.74 -8.40
N ASN A 467 1.27 19.99 -8.72
CA ASN A 467 0.37 21.13 -8.69
C ASN A 467 -0.34 21.28 -10.02
N SER A 468 -1.55 21.84 -9.99
CA SER A 468 -2.24 22.23 -11.20
C SER A 468 -1.39 23.25 -11.98
N SER A 469 -1.41 23.14 -13.32
CA SER A 469 -0.54 23.91 -14.20
C SER A 469 -1.35 24.69 -15.21
N PHE A 470 -0.84 25.86 -15.56
CA PHE A 470 -1.34 26.67 -16.67
C PHE A 470 -0.29 26.76 -17.76
N TYR A 471 -0.72 26.57 -19.00
CA TYR A 471 0.10 26.73 -20.17
C TYR A 471 -0.43 27.96 -20.95
N LEU A 472 0.41 28.94 -21.11
CA LEU A 472 0.12 30.16 -21.84
C LEU A 472 0.82 30.11 -23.21
N VAL A 473 0.06 29.99 -24.27
CA VAL A 473 0.59 30.10 -25.63
C VAL A 473 0.50 31.58 -26.02
N VAL A 474 1.66 32.18 -26.18
CA VAL A 474 1.79 33.64 -26.40
C VAL A 474 2.19 33.98 -27.84
N SER A 475 2.05 35.23 -28.26
CA SER A 475 2.27 35.64 -29.64
C SER A 475 3.71 35.42 -30.14
N GLY A 476 4.71 35.58 -29.27
CA GLY A 476 6.11 35.42 -29.63
C GLY A 476 7.08 35.43 -28.46
N LEU A 477 8.39 35.46 -28.77
CA LEU A 477 9.47 35.43 -27.78
C LEU A 477 9.52 36.66 -26.89
N GLU A 478 9.01 37.82 -27.37
CA GLU A 478 8.96 39.06 -26.56
C GLU A 478 8.07 38.91 -25.34
N ASP A 479 6.94 38.21 -25.47
CA ASP A 479 6.04 37.92 -24.37
C ASP A 479 6.70 37.00 -23.34
N ILE A 480 7.47 35.98 -23.79
CA ILE A 480 8.21 35.07 -22.93
C ILE A 480 9.28 35.83 -22.15
N LYS A 481 10.01 36.73 -22.81
CA LYS A 481 11.03 37.57 -22.21
C LYS A 481 10.43 38.51 -21.15
N ALA A 482 9.27 39.12 -21.42
CA ALA A 482 8.57 39.92 -20.42
C ALA A 482 8.17 39.12 -19.16
N LEU A 483 7.72 37.88 -19.33
CA LEU A 483 7.42 36.97 -18.21
C LEU A 483 8.68 36.58 -17.44
N GLU A 484 9.79 36.33 -18.12
CA GLU A 484 11.08 36.01 -17.51
C GLU A 484 11.63 37.20 -16.72
N GLU A 485 11.67 38.38 -17.31
CA GLU A 485 12.12 39.63 -16.67
C GLU A 485 11.29 39.96 -15.41
N GLY A 486 9.97 39.80 -15.49
CA GLY A 486 9.08 39.96 -14.33
C GLY A 486 9.41 39.03 -13.17
N ASN A 487 9.66 37.75 -13.46
CA ASN A 487 10.06 36.77 -12.45
C ASN A 487 11.46 37.07 -11.89
N VAL A 488 12.43 37.36 -12.74
CA VAL A 488 13.80 37.76 -12.37
C VAL A 488 13.81 38.98 -11.47
N SER A 489 12.90 39.95 -11.69
CA SER A 489 12.79 41.14 -10.83
C SER A 489 12.45 40.84 -9.38
N VAL A 490 11.80 39.67 -9.11
CA VAL A 490 11.40 39.23 -7.76
C VAL A 490 12.42 38.28 -7.16
N TYR A 491 12.86 37.29 -7.93
CA TYR A 491 13.69 36.19 -7.42
C TYR A 491 15.15 36.25 -7.84
N GLY A 492 15.53 37.24 -8.67
CA GLY A 492 16.86 37.30 -9.27
C GLY A 492 17.03 36.28 -10.41
N VAL A 493 18.24 36.21 -10.96
CA VAL A 493 18.57 35.43 -12.17
C VAL A 493 18.35 33.91 -12.04
N ASN A 494 18.13 33.42 -10.84
CA ASN A 494 17.85 32.01 -10.59
C ASN A 494 16.34 31.70 -10.37
N GLY A 495 15.48 32.69 -10.56
CA GLY A 495 14.03 32.54 -10.28
C GLY A 495 13.26 31.81 -11.37
N SER A 496 13.71 31.92 -12.63
CA SER A 496 13.06 31.28 -13.77
C SER A 496 14.09 30.65 -14.69
N TYR A 497 13.66 29.63 -15.42
CA TYR A 497 14.47 29.02 -16.43
C TYR A 497 13.66 28.88 -17.72
N GLU A 498 14.15 29.50 -18.77
CA GLU A 498 13.74 29.13 -20.11
C GLU A 498 14.44 27.80 -20.43
N LYS A 499 13.67 26.81 -20.85
CA LYS A 499 14.17 25.52 -21.27
C LYS A 499 14.02 25.36 -22.77
N TRP A 500 15.05 24.87 -23.39
CA TRP A 500 14.99 24.39 -24.74
C TRP A 500 14.83 22.89 -24.75
N TYR A 501 13.95 22.39 -25.62
CA TYR A 501 13.62 20.97 -25.76
C TYR A 501 13.96 20.49 -27.16
N TYR A 502 14.66 19.37 -27.26
CA TYR A 502 14.86 18.62 -28.49
C TYR A 502 14.50 17.17 -28.25
N ASN A 503 13.32 16.78 -28.69
CA ASN A 503 12.73 15.48 -28.45
C ASN A 503 12.54 14.76 -29.77
N PHE A 504 12.81 13.44 -29.81
CA PHE A 504 12.65 12.66 -31.04
C PHE A 504 12.39 11.19 -30.73
N ASP A 505 11.83 10.48 -31.72
CA ASP A 505 11.65 9.04 -31.67
C ASP A 505 12.79 8.31 -32.40
N LEU A 506 13.06 7.07 -31.97
CA LEU A 506 14.02 6.14 -32.58
C LEU A 506 13.31 4.82 -32.91
N SER A 507 13.62 4.23 -34.08
CA SER A 507 13.01 2.97 -34.53
C SER A 507 13.80 1.73 -34.10
N CYS A 508 14.98 1.89 -33.46
CA CYS A 508 15.79 0.80 -32.96
C CYS A 508 15.28 0.21 -31.64
N GLY A 509 15.82 -0.95 -31.23
CA GLY A 509 15.47 -1.63 -29.99
C GLY A 509 15.94 -0.88 -28.73
N ASP A 510 15.33 -1.20 -27.59
CA ASP A 510 15.56 -0.51 -26.30
C ASP A 510 17.06 -0.49 -25.91
N GLU A 511 17.81 -1.57 -26.12
CA GLU A 511 19.24 -1.64 -25.78
C GLU A 511 20.07 -0.64 -26.60
N GLU A 512 19.78 -0.52 -27.89
CA GLU A 512 20.46 0.44 -28.77
C GLU A 512 20.05 1.88 -28.45
N GLN A 513 18.77 2.13 -28.14
CA GLN A 513 18.30 3.45 -27.68
C GLN A 513 19.07 3.91 -26.44
N ILE A 514 19.29 3.00 -25.47
CA ILE A 514 20.04 3.29 -24.26
C ILE A 514 21.51 3.60 -24.58
N GLN A 515 22.15 2.87 -25.52
CA GLN A 515 23.52 3.15 -25.94
C GLN A 515 23.64 4.52 -26.59
N ILE A 516 22.74 4.84 -27.51
CA ILE A 516 22.66 6.14 -28.18
C ILE A 516 22.47 7.27 -27.17
N GLN A 517 21.52 7.12 -26.24
CA GLN A 517 21.25 8.12 -25.21
C GLN A 517 22.49 8.37 -24.31
N ASN A 518 23.16 7.31 -23.86
CA ASN A 518 24.35 7.43 -23.03
C ASN A 518 25.52 8.09 -23.77
N GLU A 519 25.64 7.84 -25.06
CA GLU A 519 26.68 8.48 -25.89
C GLU A 519 26.37 9.96 -26.12
N ILE A 520 25.12 10.30 -26.40
CA ILE A 520 24.65 11.70 -26.52
C ILE A 520 24.93 12.45 -25.20
N ASP A 521 24.50 11.87 -24.06
CA ASP A 521 24.67 12.49 -22.75
C ASP A 521 26.16 12.74 -22.42
N LYS A 522 27.02 11.75 -22.67
CA LYS A 522 28.47 11.87 -22.47
C LYS A 522 29.09 12.97 -23.34
N LYS A 523 28.69 13.05 -24.62
CA LYS A 523 29.23 14.07 -25.55
C LYS A 523 28.69 15.48 -25.22
N ILE A 524 27.44 15.61 -24.77
CA ILE A 524 26.88 16.89 -24.31
C ILE A 524 27.60 17.35 -23.05
N ASN A 525 27.82 16.47 -22.07
CA ASN A 525 28.53 16.81 -20.84
C ASN A 525 29.99 17.22 -21.13
N ALA A 526 30.69 16.55 -22.05
CA ALA A 526 32.01 16.95 -22.48
C ALA A 526 32.06 18.32 -23.17
N LEU A 527 31.01 18.66 -23.95
CA LEU A 527 30.88 19.98 -24.56
C LEU A 527 30.66 21.05 -23.49
N ALA A 528 29.85 20.77 -22.50
CA ALA A 528 29.56 21.65 -21.37
C ALA A 528 30.81 21.94 -20.52
N GLU A 529 31.64 20.94 -20.29
CA GLU A 529 32.91 21.08 -19.55
C GLU A 529 33.89 21.97 -20.33
N GLN A 530 34.05 21.77 -21.65
CA GLN A 530 34.92 22.58 -22.50
C GLN A 530 34.51 24.05 -22.55
N GLU A 531 33.21 24.36 -22.72
CA GLU A 531 32.74 25.72 -22.74
C GLU A 531 32.85 26.41 -21.37
N SER A 532 32.75 25.67 -20.26
CA SER A 532 32.91 26.23 -18.91
C SER A 532 34.36 26.62 -18.60
N GLU A 533 35.36 26.01 -19.24
CA GLU A 533 36.79 26.32 -19.08
C GLU A 533 37.24 27.50 -19.98
N GLU A 534 36.63 27.69 -21.15
CA GLU A 534 37.05 28.70 -22.13
C GLU A 534 36.38 30.08 -21.95
N SER A 535 35.26 30.13 -21.25
CA SER A 535 34.55 31.41 -21.03
C SER A 535 33.79 31.40 -19.71
N ASP A 536 33.78 32.57 -19.04
CA ASP A 536 32.86 32.88 -17.93
C ASP A 536 31.36 32.86 -18.38
N THR A 537 31.08 32.42 -19.58
CA THR A 537 29.80 32.31 -20.26
C THR A 537 29.33 30.83 -20.27
N LEU A 538 28.82 30.39 -19.26
CA LEU A 538 27.45 29.99 -18.95
C LEU A 538 26.81 28.94 -19.87
N PHE A 539 27.47 27.78 -20.11
CA PHE A 539 26.73 26.59 -20.48
C PHE A 539 25.95 26.14 -19.24
N PHE A 540 24.62 26.27 -19.28
CA PHE A 540 23.79 25.78 -18.18
C PHE A 540 23.30 24.39 -18.54
N GLY A 541 23.75 23.39 -17.84
CA GLY A 541 23.52 21.95 -17.97
C GLY A 541 22.40 21.49 -18.90
N ALA A 542 22.72 20.58 -19.79
CA ALA A 542 21.73 19.82 -20.52
C ALA A 542 21.55 18.46 -19.85
N SER A 543 20.32 17.95 -19.84
CA SER A 543 20.01 16.57 -19.41
C SER A 543 19.41 15.81 -20.58
N THR A 544 19.83 14.56 -20.71
CA THR A 544 19.32 13.64 -21.72
C THR A 544 18.59 12.48 -21.08
N ASP A 545 17.31 12.39 -21.30
CA ASP A 545 16.46 11.31 -20.79
C ASP A 545 16.02 10.38 -21.93
N SER A 546 15.85 9.09 -21.61
CA SER A 546 15.32 8.11 -22.56
C SER A 546 14.21 7.27 -21.93
N ARG A 547 13.13 7.08 -22.69
CA ARG A 547 12.03 6.19 -22.28
C ARG A 547 12.52 4.76 -22.05
N ALA A 548 13.42 4.26 -22.89
CA ALA A 548 14.01 2.92 -22.75
C ALA A 548 14.89 2.81 -21.51
N ALA A 549 15.70 3.83 -21.20
CA ALA A 549 16.53 3.85 -20.00
C ALA A 549 15.70 3.87 -18.73
N SER A 550 14.67 4.71 -18.68
CA SER A 550 13.82 4.89 -17.51
C SER A 550 12.86 3.73 -17.27
N ARG A 551 12.53 2.95 -18.32
CA ARG A 551 11.64 1.78 -18.21
C ARG A 551 12.10 0.80 -17.13
N ALA A 552 13.39 0.53 -17.02
CA ALA A 552 13.90 -0.41 -16.03
C ALA A 552 13.68 0.08 -14.59
N ASP A 553 13.82 1.36 -14.32
CA ASP A 553 13.60 1.94 -13.00
C ASP A 553 12.11 1.96 -12.64
N TYR A 554 11.26 2.27 -13.61
CA TYR A 554 9.79 2.14 -13.47
C TYR A 554 9.37 0.70 -13.18
N GLN A 555 9.93 -0.27 -13.92
CA GLN A 555 9.67 -1.69 -13.69
C GLN A 555 10.15 -2.13 -12.31
N ALA A 556 11.31 -1.67 -11.87
CA ALA A 556 11.83 -1.98 -10.55
C ALA A 556 10.94 -1.41 -9.43
N LEU A 557 10.54 -0.15 -9.55
CA LEU A 557 9.71 0.51 -8.54
C LEU A 557 8.30 -0.10 -8.48
N TYR A 558 7.57 -0.09 -9.59
CA TYR A 558 6.18 -0.53 -9.61
C TYR A 558 6.05 -2.05 -9.54
N GLY A 559 6.95 -2.76 -10.21
CA GLY A 559 7.05 -4.22 -10.13
C GLY A 559 7.47 -4.70 -8.74
N GLY A 560 8.40 -4.01 -8.10
CA GLY A 560 8.83 -4.26 -6.72
C GLY A 560 7.69 -4.07 -5.72
N LEU A 561 6.95 -2.96 -5.82
CA LEU A 561 5.76 -2.70 -4.99
C LEU A 561 4.66 -3.75 -5.22
N PHE A 562 4.41 -4.12 -6.46
CA PHE A 562 3.43 -5.16 -6.81
C PHE A 562 3.84 -6.53 -6.25
N PHE A 563 5.08 -6.93 -6.43
CA PHE A 563 5.61 -8.18 -5.90
C PHE A 563 5.54 -8.23 -4.37
N LEU A 564 5.97 -7.16 -3.71
CA LEU A 564 5.85 -7.02 -2.26
C LEU A 564 4.39 -7.07 -1.82
N GLY A 565 3.50 -6.39 -2.55
CA GLY A 565 2.06 -6.39 -2.30
C GLY A 565 1.45 -7.78 -2.31
N ILE A 566 1.82 -8.62 -3.29
CA ILE A 566 1.39 -10.02 -3.35
C ILE A 566 1.93 -10.82 -2.16
N LEU A 567 3.22 -10.70 -1.84
CA LEU A 567 3.84 -11.46 -0.75
C LEU A 567 3.26 -11.10 0.62
N LEU A 568 3.11 -9.80 0.91
CA LEU A 568 2.46 -9.34 2.14
C LEU A 568 0.97 -9.73 2.17
N GLY A 569 0.29 -9.67 1.01
CA GLY A 569 -1.09 -10.13 0.86
C GLY A 569 -1.26 -11.58 1.29
N VAL A 570 -0.39 -12.47 0.83
CA VAL A 570 -0.36 -13.89 1.24
C VAL A 570 -0.17 -14.02 2.75
N VAL A 571 0.75 -13.28 3.34
CA VAL A 571 1.04 -13.28 4.79
C VAL A 571 -0.19 -12.84 5.60
N PHE A 572 -0.84 -11.75 5.21
CA PHE A 572 -2.04 -11.24 5.90
C PHE A 572 -3.25 -12.18 5.73
N ILE A 573 -3.41 -12.77 4.55
CA ILE A 573 -4.43 -13.79 4.30
C ILE A 573 -4.23 -15.01 5.20
N LEU A 574 -3.01 -15.51 5.34
CA LEU A 574 -2.70 -16.62 6.25
C LEU A 574 -3.05 -16.27 7.69
N GLY A 575 -2.70 -15.06 8.14
CA GLY A 575 -3.07 -14.57 9.47
C GLY A 575 -4.59 -14.50 9.67
N MET A 576 -5.31 -13.98 8.69
CA MET A 576 -6.76 -13.90 8.71
C MET A 576 -7.42 -15.29 8.76
N VAL A 577 -6.98 -16.22 7.91
CA VAL A 577 -7.49 -17.60 7.87
C VAL A 577 -7.31 -18.29 9.22
N LEU A 578 -6.15 -18.10 9.85
CA LEU A 578 -5.86 -18.67 11.16
C LEU A 578 -6.80 -18.10 12.24
N ILE A 579 -7.01 -16.78 12.25
CA ILE A 579 -7.92 -16.13 13.21
C ILE A 579 -9.35 -16.65 12.99
N ILE A 580 -9.82 -16.77 11.74
CA ILE A 580 -11.13 -17.31 11.39
C ILE A 580 -11.24 -18.75 11.90
N TYR A 581 -10.26 -19.58 11.63
CA TYR A 581 -10.25 -21.00 12.02
C TYR A 581 -10.36 -21.17 13.55
N TYR A 582 -9.49 -20.50 14.31
CA TYR A 582 -9.53 -20.62 15.77
C TYR A 582 -10.83 -20.08 16.36
N LYS A 583 -11.36 -19.02 15.78
CA LYS A 583 -12.62 -18.46 16.20
C LYS A 583 -13.76 -19.45 16.00
N GLN A 584 -13.83 -20.10 14.84
CA GLN A 584 -14.88 -21.09 14.57
C GLN A 584 -14.79 -22.32 15.47
N ILE A 585 -13.59 -22.82 15.71
CA ILE A 585 -13.41 -23.93 16.65
C ILE A 585 -13.86 -23.56 18.06
N THR A 586 -13.49 -22.37 18.52
CA THR A 586 -13.88 -21.91 19.86
C THR A 586 -15.38 -21.79 20.00
N GLU A 587 -16.03 -21.12 19.05
CA GLU A 587 -17.48 -20.97 19.03
C GLU A 587 -18.19 -22.32 18.93
N GLY A 588 -17.63 -23.26 18.15
CA GLY A 588 -18.17 -24.60 17.99
C GLY A 588 -18.27 -25.36 19.32
N TYR A 589 -17.20 -25.35 20.12
CA TYR A 589 -17.21 -26.04 21.42
C TYR A 589 -18.14 -25.36 22.46
N GLU A 590 -18.21 -24.04 22.44
CA GLU A 590 -19.07 -23.29 23.37
C GLU A 590 -20.54 -23.41 23.03
N ASP A 591 -20.87 -23.51 21.77
CA ASP A 591 -22.23 -23.67 21.31
C ASP A 591 -22.71 -25.11 21.40
N GLN A 592 -21.81 -26.10 21.45
CA GLN A 592 -22.16 -27.51 21.59
C GLN A 592 -23.08 -27.76 22.77
N ASP A 593 -22.71 -27.30 23.96
CA ASP A 593 -23.52 -27.46 25.18
C ASP A 593 -24.86 -26.75 25.10
N ARG A 594 -24.87 -25.52 24.53
CA ARG A 594 -26.09 -24.73 24.38
C ARG A 594 -27.08 -25.37 23.41
N PHE A 595 -26.61 -25.89 22.29
CA PHE A 595 -27.49 -26.55 21.32
C PHE A 595 -27.97 -27.91 21.81
N GLN A 596 -27.18 -28.65 22.59
CA GLN A 596 -27.66 -29.85 23.27
C GLN A 596 -28.81 -29.55 24.23
N ILE A 597 -28.74 -28.44 24.99
CA ILE A 597 -29.83 -27.99 25.85
C ILE A 597 -31.07 -27.62 25.02
N LEU A 598 -30.94 -26.87 23.94
CA LEU A 598 -32.03 -26.48 23.07
C LEU A 598 -32.72 -27.67 22.40
N MET A 599 -31.97 -28.68 21.99
CA MET A 599 -32.54 -29.95 21.50
C MET A 599 -33.31 -30.71 22.56
N LYS A 600 -32.81 -30.71 23.81
CA LYS A 600 -33.54 -31.34 24.95
C LYS A 600 -34.85 -30.57 25.27
N VAL A 601 -34.95 -29.29 24.95
CA VAL A 601 -36.16 -28.47 25.14
C VAL A 601 -37.12 -28.57 23.94
N GLY A 602 -36.77 -29.34 22.87
CA GLY A 602 -37.65 -29.67 21.77
C GLY A 602 -37.31 -29.03 20.42
N MET A 603 -36.18 -28.34 20.28
CA MET A 603 -35.71 -27.86 18.96
C MET A 603 -35.29 -29.04 18.07
N THR A 604 -35.73 -29.02 16.80
CA THR A 604 -35.33 -30.00 15.80
C THR A 604 -33.89 -29.72 15.31
N GLN A 605 -33.19 -30.76 14.84
CA GLN A 605 -31.85 -30.60 14.25
C GLN A 605 -31.86 -29.61 13.06
N LYS A 606 -32.94 -29.51 12.31
CA LYS A 606 -33.09 -28.59 11.19
C LYS A 606 -33.16 -27.13 11.67
N GLU A 607 -33.90 -26.83 12.72
CA GLU A 607 -33.98 -25.50 13.33
C GLU A 607 -32.67 -25.09 13.95
N VAL A 608 -31.98 -26.00 14.67
CA VAL A 608 -30.63 -25.78 15.18
C VAL A 608 -29.67 -25.41 14.05
N ARG A 609 -29.69 -26.16 12.95
CA ARG A 609 -28.83 -25.90 11.79
C ARG A 609 -29.15 -24.56 11.11
N GLN A 610 -30.40 -24.19 10.96
CA GLN A 610 -30.82 -22.90 10.39
C GLN A 610 -30.39 -21.72 11.26
N THR A 611 -30.57 -21.85 12.58
CA THR A 611 -30.15 -20.83 13.56
C THR A 611 -28.65 -20.63 13.55
N ILE A 612 -27.89 -21.72 13.54
CA ILE A 612 -26.43 -21.70 13.44
C ILE A 612 -26.00 -20.98 12.14
N ASN A 613 -26.55 -21.39 10.99
CA ASN A 613 -26.20 -20.80 9.70
C ASN A 613 -26.43 -19.29 9.69
N SER A 614 -27.59 -18.84 10.14
CA SER A 614 -27.91 -17.42 10.18
C SER A 614 -26.95 -16.62 11.07
N GLN A 615 -26.65 -17.12 12.26
CA GLN A 615 -25.75 -16.46 13.20
C GLN A 615 -24.29 -16.45 12.72
N VAL A 616 -23.79 -17.60 12.28
CA VAL A 616 -22.41 -17.75 11.81
C VAL A 616 -22.22 -16.89 10.55
N MET A 617 -23.16 -16.93 9.61
CA MET A 617 -23.08 -16.11 8.39
C MET A 617 -23.01 -14.61 8.73
N THR A 618 -23.91 -14.11 9.58
CA THR A 618 -23.92 -12.68 9.97
C THR A 618 -22.60 -12.27 10.62
N VAL A 619 -22.08 -13.06 11.55
CA VAL A 619 -20.85 -12.75 12.28
C VAL A 619 -19.63 -12.75 11.37
N PHE A 620 -19.57 -13.68 10.40
CA PHE A 620 -18.40 -13.83 9.54
C PHE A 620 -18.39 -12.87 8.35
N PHE A 621 -19.55 -12.52 7.78
CA PHE A 621 -19.59 -11.59 6.65
C PHE A 621 -19.54 -10.12 7.07
N LEU A 622 -19.87 -9.80 8.33
CA LEU A 622 -19.79 -8.42 8.83
C LEU A 622 -18.39 -7.79 8.68
N PRO A 623 -17.27 -8.49 9.02
CA PRO A 623 -15.93 -7.95 8.77
C PRO A 623 -15.61 -7.71 7.29
N LEU A 624 -16.07 -8.57 6.37
CA LEU A 624 -15.87 -8.41 4.94
C LEU A 624 -16.60 -7.18 4.39
N VAL A 625 -17.87 -6.99 4.79
CA VAL A 625 -18.65 -5.80 4.41
C VAL A 625 -18.01 -4.53 4.97
N ALA A 626 -17.60 -4.55 6.25
CA ALA A 626 -16.91 -3.42 6.87
C ALA A 626 -15.58 -3.11 6.18
N ALA A 627 -14.81 -4.13 5.79
CA ALA A 627 -13.58 -3.95 5.02
C ALA A 627 -13.84 -3.30 3.65
N GLY A 628 -14.90 -3.68 2.96
CA GLY A 628 -15.33 -3.03 1.71
C GLY A 628 -15.68 -1.56 1.92
N ILE A 629 -16.41 -1.23 3.00
CA ILE A 629 -16.72 0.15 3.36
C ILE A 629 -15.45 0.95 3.66
N HIS A 630 -14.54 0.40 4.48
CA HIS A 630 -13.25 1.06 4.77
C HIS A 630 -12.45 1.31 3.50
N THR A 631 -12.39 0.34 2.59
CA THR A 631 -11.69 0.48 1.30
C THR A 631 -12.35 1.56 0.44
N ALA A 632 -13.67 1.63 0.38
CA ALA A 632 -14.39 2.65 -0.39
C ALA A 632 -14.12 4.07 0.14
N PHE A 633 -14.08 4.26 1.46
CA PHE A 633 -13.76 5.55 2.07
C PHE A 633 -12.26 5.89 2.03
N ALA A 634 -11.38 4.90 2.00
CA ALA A 634 -9.93 5.12 1.79
C ALA A 634 -9.60 5.46 0.34
N PHE A 635 -10.46 5.06 -0.62
CA PHE A 635 -10.21 5.19 -2.05
C PHE A 635 -9.81 6.59 -2.52
N PRO A 636 -10.47 7.73 -2.13
CA PRO A 636 -10.08 9.05 -2.59
C PRO A 636 -8.66 9.45 -2.18
N MET A 637 -8.21 9.00 -1.03
CA MET A 637 -6.86 9.27 -0.54
C MET A 637 -5.81 8.38 -1.23
N ILE A 638 -6.16 7.11 -1.46
CA ILE A 638 -5.35 6.17 -2.23
C ILE A 638 -5.20 6.64 -3.68
N GLU A 639 -6.27 7.11 -4.30
CA GLU A 639 -6.27 7.69 -5.64
C GLU A 639 -5.22 8.81 -5.77
N LYS A 640 -5.17 9.73 -4.82
CA LYS A 640 -4.19 10.81 -4.80
C LYS A 640 -2.75 10.31 -4.63
N MET A 641 -2.54 9.33 -3.77
CA MET A 641 -1.23 8.71 -3.59
C MET A 641 -0.78 7.93 -4.82
N VAL A 642 -1.70 7.24 -5.49
CA VAL A 642 -1.41 6.53 -6.75
C VAL A 642 -1.13 7.52 -7.86
N HIS A 643 -1.88 8.63 -7.94
CA HIS A 643 -1.61 9.72 -8.89
C HIS A 643 -0.23 10.36 -8.70
N LEU A 644 0.26 10.44 -7.47
CA LEU A 644 1.60 10.94 -7.16
C LEU A 644 2.70 10.06 -7.77
N LEU A 645 2.49 8.76 -7.77
CA LEU A 645 3.47 7.77 -8.24
C LEU A 645 3.28 7.43 -9.72
N ALA A 646 2.05 7.27 -10.16
CA ALA A 646 1.73 6.92 -11.53
C ALA A 646 0.39 7.54 -11.94
N PHE A 647 0.34 8.13 -13.14
CA PHE A 647 -0.92 8.63 -13.70
C PHE A 647 -1.84 7.45 -14.00
N SER A 648 -2.74 7.17 -13.09
CA SER A 648 -3.77 6.15 -13.27
C SER A 648 -5.10 6.83 -13.54
N ASP A 649 -5.81 6.39 -14.59
CA ASP A 649 -7.19 6.82 -14.81
C ASP A 649 -8.05 6.37 -13.60
N ARG A 650 -8.81 7.30 -13.02
CA ARG A 650 -9.72 7.04 -11.90
C ARG A 650 -10.66 5.86 -12.16
N LYS A 651 -11.19 5.75 -13.39
CA LYS A 651 -12.08 4.65 -13.79
C LYS A 651 -11.36 3.30 -13.74
N PHE A 652 -10.10 3.28 -14.20
CA PHE A 652 -9.25 2.11 -14.15
C PHE A 652 -8.93 1.70 -12.71
N LEU A 653 -8.59 2.64 -11.84
CA LEU A 653 -8.34 2.38 -10.43
C LEU A 653 -9.58 1.82 -9.71
N ILE A 654 -10.77 2.37 -9.99
CA ILE A 654 -12.06 1.84 -9.48
C ILE A 654 -12.25 0.39 -9.94
N LEU A 655 -12.05 0.11 -11.23
CA LEU A 655 -12.21 -1.23 -11.81
C LEU A 655 -11.27 -2.23 -11.11
N VAL A 656 -9.99 -1.90 -10.98
CA VAL A 656 -8.99 -2.77 -10.32
C VAL A 656 -9.37 -3.01 -8.87
N THR A 657 -9.82 -1.97 -8.15
CA THR A 657 -10.24 -2.09 -6.75
C THR A 657 -11.48 -2.98 -6.60
N MET A 658 -12.48 -2.83 -7.48
CA MET A 658 -13.68 -3.68 -7.48
C MET A 658 -13.34 -5.14 -7.83
N CYS A 659 -12.49 -5.38 -8.83
CA CYS A 659 -12.05 -6.73 -9.18
C CYS A 659 -11.28 -7.38 -8.01
N SER A 660 -10.38 -6.64 -7.37
CA SER A 660 -9.64 -7.11 -6.19
C SER A 660 -10.59 -7.47 -5.03
N TYR A 661 -11.60 -6.65 -4.78
CA TYR A 661 -12.62 -6.95 -3.77
C TYR A 661 -13.41 -8.21 -4.10
N LEU A 662 -13.85 -8.40 -5.33
CA LEU A 662 -14.60 -9.59 -5.75
C LEU A 662 -13.77 -10.87 -5.63
N VAL A 663 -12.50 -10.84 -6.08
CA VAL A 663 -11.58 -11.98 -5.95
C VAL A 663 -11.34 -12.31 -4.47
N PHE A 664 -11.10 -11.28 -3.64
CA PHE A 664 -10.92 -11.46 -2.20
C PHE A 664 -12.19 -12.00 -1.54
N ALA A 665 -13.37 -11.49 -1.88
CA ALA A 665 -14.64 -11.96 -1.36
C ALA A 665 -14.89 -13.44 -1.70
N LEU A 666 -14.59 -13.85 -2.95
CA LEU A 666 -14.67 -15.26 -3.36
C LEU A 666 -13.75 -16.15 -2.53
N PHE A 667 -12.50 -15.73 -2.35
CA PHE A 667 -11.54 -16.43 -1.48
C PHE A 667 -12.05 -16.51 -0.03
N TYR A 668 -12.56 -15.42 0.51
CA TYR A 668 -13.13 -15.35 1.86
C TYR A 668 -14.31 -16.32 2.05
N ILE A 669 -15.18 -16.43 1.05
CA ILE A 669 -16.30 -17.39 1.03
C ILE A 669 -15.77 -18.82 1.07
N ILE A 670 -14.75 -19.15 0.28
CA ILE A 670 -14.13 -20.49 0.27
C ILE A 670 -13.58 -20.84 1.67
N VAL A 671 -12.84 -19.91 2.28
CA VAL A 671 -12.30 -20.08 3.64
C VAL A 671 -13.43 -20.30 4.65
N TYR A 672 -14.51 -19.51 4.56
CA TYR A 672 -15.69 -19.67 5.39
C TYR A 672 -16.31 -21.06 5.22
N LEU A 673 -16.54 -21.54 4.00
CA LEU A 673 -17.14 -22.84 3.72
C LEU A 673 -16.29 -24.02 4.27
N VAL A 674 -14.97 -23.92 4.13
CA VAL A 674 -14.05 -24.95 4.64
C VAL A 674 -14.05 -24.99 6.17
N THR A 675 -13.98 -23.83 6.80
CA THR A 675 -13.91 -23.74 8.27
C THR A 675 -15.24 -24.00 8.93
N SER A 676 -16.37 -23.64 8.33
CA SER A 676 -17.72 -23.91 8.85
C SER A 676 -18.04 -25.41 8.93
N LYS A 677 -17.46 -26.25 8.05
CA LYS A 677 -17.58 -27.70 8.15
C LYS A 677 -17.03 -28.24 9.47
N GLN A 678 -15.93 -27.68 9.97
CA GLN A 678 -15.33 -28.08 11.26
C GLN A 678 -16.22 -27.65 12.43
N TYR A 679 -16.78 -26.44 12.36
CA TYR A 679 -17.76 -25.95 13.34
C TYR A 679 -18.95 -26.92 13.46
N TYR A 680 -19.55 -27.32 12.33
CA TYR A 680 -20.70 -28.26 12.33
C TYR A 680 -20.33 -29.62 12.92
N LYS A 681 -19.15 -30.16 12.63
CA LYS A 681 -18.69 -31.44 13.22
C LYS A 681 -18.61 -31.36 14.73
N ILE A 682 -18.16 -30.23 15.28
CA ILE A 682 -18.06 -30.03 16.73
C ILE A 682 -19.46 -29.91 17.35
N VAL A 683 -20.34 -29.08 16.82
CA VAL A 683 -21.65 -28.81 17.38
C VAL A 683 -22.60 -30.04 17.29
N SER A 684 -22.48 -30.84 16.22
CA SER A 684 -23.33 -32.02 16.02
C SER A 684 -22.94 -33.26 16.86
N GLY A 685 -21.86 -33.16 17.66
CA GLY A 685 -21.43 -34.29 18.53
C GLY A 685 -20.86 -35.50 17.81
N LYS A 686 -20.78 -35.52 16.46
CA LYS A 686 -20.29 -36.64 15.65
C LYS A 686 -18.78 -36.99 15.83
N GLN A 687 -18.11 -36.35 16.78
CA GLN A 687 -16.70 -36.57 17.06
C GLN A 687 -16.44 -37.55 18.22
N GLU A 688 -17.42 -37.84 19.05
CA GLU A 688 -17.21 -38.75 20.18
C GLU A 688 -17.20 -40.23 19.76
N GLU A 689 -17.89 -40.62 18.67
CA GLU A 689 -17.92 -42.01 18.20
C GLU A 689 -16.61 -42.52 17.61
N SER A 690 -15.69 -41.66 17.16
CA SER A 690 -14.39 -42.12 16.62
C SER A 690 -13.23 -42.16 17.64
N LEU A 691 -13.48 -41.79 18.89
CA LEU A 691 -12.48 -41.85 19.98
C LEU A 691 -12.61 -43.10 20.86
N PHE A 692 -13.70 -43.89 20.68
CA PHE A 692 -13.96 -45.14 21.41
C PHE A 692 -14.09 -46.37 20.49
N SER A 693 -13.86 -46.20 19.17
CA SER A 693 -13.72 -47.35 18.24
C SER A 693 -12.28 -47.60 17.86
#